data_04a01d2a80f09694291c7aedc2f9539f
#
_entry.id   04a01d2a80f09694291c7aedc2f9539f
#
_cell.length_a   1.000
_cell.length_b   1.000
_cell.length_c   1.000
_cell.angle_alpha   90.00
_cell.angle_beta   90.00
_cell.angle_gamma   90.00
#
_symmetry.space_group_name_H-M   'P 1'
#
loop_
_entity.id
_entity.type
_entity.pdbx_description
1 polymer ?
#
loop_
_entity_poly.entity_id
_entity_poly.type
_entity_poly.pdbx_seq_one_letter_code
_entity_poly.pdbx_strand_id
1 'polypeptide(L)'
;MCNFAADMKKTNETIAALLLMALAPNAAFAATNCGVTGNNGMEEITGTKVTEKGITESMVAEKVVNASKASEKVVTASKASEKEAAASKAAANKVSLNKTAEKNAFKNNKVIGAKAKDNRITSPGNGLFADSSRVFDIDEVVVAVQPKEQYRLRMQPLSSTSLGARQLTSLHATDLRQLSAFVPSFVMPEYGSRYTSAMYVRGIGSRINNPAVGIYVDGMPVINKAAFNMHFYQADRVDVLRGPQGTIYGQNTEGGLVKIYTKDPFSHQGTDLHLGIGTRLWRNAELAHYAKFSDRAALSLAAFYNGQNGFLRNTFTGKRADNSDEAGARLRFMLRPTSRFSADLIADYQFTRQKGFAYGQFNPADGATEQPSTNYPGSYKRNMLLTALKLGYRAEGFELHSTTSYQLLRDDMLMDQDYTSTDYMHLTQRQLQNALTEELTVKSTTAGIWRWTSGAFLSYQWLKTDAPVFFGPGITQPISTALQRITYNGIVSAMAQRMMAQGMPQEVAMTRAQAAVDAAGGVSMSADMKVPGVFRTPQFNVGVFHESNVHLTDRLTATLGLRYDLNRVDINYDTKAIMALNSTVMGTAATRLVTSALNHGTHKAYNQLLPKVGLTLTTDESGSNVYATVSKGYRSGGFNIQMFSDILQTELMANARRAQQGDYDVPHTEADYDRVNKTIAYKPETSWNYELGAHLNLFSGSVHLDLAAYYMQVRNQQLSVMAGTYGFGRMMVNAGKSRSCGIEAALRGSALNNRLEWRASYGMTHATFTDYTDSLKVNGLYEPISYKGKRVPFVPMHTVGAAASYTVPFSKGICQWVRFGLDFSAQGSIYWDEANQYKQKMYALLGAHADVKLGVTTVSLWGRNLTDTRYNTFALSSAATGSTRCFAQRGCPVTGGVDVKIHF
;
A
#
# COMPACT_ATOMS: atom_id res chain seq x y z
N MET A 1 5.22 -27.41 21.94
CA MET A 1 6.54 -26.87 21.62
C MET A 1 7.57 -27.90 21.10
N CYS A 2 7.51 -29.17 21.47
CA CYS A 2 8.50 -30.18 20.99
C CYS A 2 8.32 -30.67 19.54
N ASN A 3 7.13 -30.65 18.96
CA ASN A 3 6.92 -31.06 17.55
C ASN A 3 7.21 -29.96 16.51
N PHE A 4 7.29 -28.73 16.92
CA PHE A 4 7.65 -27.59 16.04
C PHE A 4 9.16 -27.51 15.76
N ALA A 5 9.99 -28.06 16.66
CA ALA A 5 11.45 -28.10 16.50
C ALA A 5 11.94 -29.21 15.54
N ALA A 6 11.17 -30.28 15.35
CA ALA A 6 11.57 -31.39 14.49
C ALA A 6 11.30 -31.16 13.00
N ASP A 7 10.19 -30.48 12.65
CA ASP A 7 9.89 -30.12 11.26
C ASP A 7 10.70 -28.91 10.78
N MET A 8 11.06 -28.00 11.67
CA MET A 8 12.01 -26.92 11.35
C MET A 8 13.45 -27.43 11.10
N LYS A 9 13.85 -28.55 11.67
CA LYS A 9 15.21 -29.07 11.50
C LYS A 9 15.47 -29.58 10.08
N LYS A 10 14.51 -30.26 9.46
CA LYS A 10 14.67 -30.76 8.07
C LYS A 10 14.51 -29.68 6.99
N THR A 11 13.70 -28.65 7.23
CA THR A 11 13.53 -27.52 6.29
C THR A 11 14.66 -26.50 6.46
N ASN A 12 15.19 -26.35 7.69
CA ASN A 12 16.30 -25.45 7.98
C ASN A 12 17.65 -25.92 7.46
N GLU A 13 17.89 -27.22 7.35
CA GLU A 13 19.17 -27.73 6.82
C GLU A 13 19.33 -27.44 5.31
N THR A 14 18.25 -27.45 4.54
CA THR A 14 18.28 -27.09 3.10
C THR A 14 18.32 -25.58 2.89
N ILE A 15 17.65 -24.80 3.74
CA ILE A 15 17.64 -23.32 3.67
C ILE A 15 18.93 -22.76 4.28
N ALA A 16 19.48 -23.37 5.33
CA ALA A 16 20.77 -22.98 5.91
C ALA A 16 21.95 -23.24 4.96
N ALA A 17 21.90 -24.27 4.13
CA ALA A 17 22.91 -24.52 3.10
C ALA A 17 22.87 -23.46 1.99
N LEU A 18 21.69 -22.98 1.59
CA LEU A 18 21.52 -21.90 0.62
C LEU A 18 21.87 -20.52 1.19
N LEU A 19 21.61 -20.28 2.48
CA LEU A 19 21.95 -19.04 3.18
C LEU A 19 23.43 -18.96 3.57
N LEU A 20 24.08 -20.08 3.90
CA LEU A 20 25.51 -20.13 4.17
C LEU A 20 26.37 -19.90 2.93
N MET A 21 25.91 -20.24 1.75
CA MET A 21 26.58 -19.90 0.49
C MET A 21 26.43 -18.40 0.10
N ALA A 22 25.40 -17.71 0.62
CA ALA A 22 25.14 -16.29 0.34
C ALA A 22 25.75 -15.34 1.39
N LEU A 23 26.05 -15.79 2.59
CA LEU A 23 26.46 -14.95 3.73
C LEU A 23 27.94 -15.07 4.13
N ALA A 24 28.74 -15.90 3.47
CA ALA A 24 30.10 -16.18 3.86
C ALA A 24 31.12 -14.99 3.84
N PRO A 25 30.93 -13.87 3.12
CA PRO A 25 31.87 -12.76 3.17
C PRO A 25 31.61 -11.71 4.28
N ASN A 26 30.42 -11.64 4.88
CA ASN A 26 30.02 -10.50 5.72
C ASN A 26 29.91 -10.78 7.22
N ALA A 27 30.11 -12.02 7.68
CA ALA A 27 29.94 -12.38 9.08
C ALA A 27 31.18 -12.07 9.98
N ALA A 28 32.28 -11.61 9.43
CA ALA A 28 33.54 -11.37 10.17
C ALA A 28 33.68 -9.98 10.80
N PHE A 29 32.72 -9.07 10.65
CA PHE A 29 32.85 -7.68 11.12
C PHE A 29 31.94 -7.27 12.29
N ALA A 30 31.12 -8.17 12.83
CA ALA A 30 30.15 -7.83 13.89
C ALA A 30 30.40 -8.46 15.27
N ALA A 31 31.52 -9.11 15.47
CA ALA A 31 31.80 -9.85 16.72
C ALA A 31 33.00 -9.32 17.51
N THR A 32 33.20 -8.01 17.58
CA THR A 32 34.14 -7.42 18.53
C THR A 32 33.53 -6.13 19.08
N ASN A 33 32.89 -6.25 20.20
CA ASN A 33 32.67 -5.30 21.30
C ASN A 33 31.29 -5.39 21.93
N CYS A 34 31.17 -6.22 22.94
CA CYS A 34 30.46 -5.92 24.19
C CYS A 34 30.79 -7.00 25.22
N GLY A 35 31.77 -6.75 26.03
CA GLY A 35 31.98 -7.48 27.26
C GLY A 35 31.08 -6.93 28.35
N VAL A 36 30.31 -7.78 29.00
CA VAL A 36 29.81 -7.56 30.36
C VAL A 36 29.87 -8.91 31.08
N THR A 37 30.64 -8.91 32.11
CA THR A 37 30.82 -9.92 33.15
C THR A 37 29.64 -10.00 34.10
N GLY A 38 29.37 -11.15 34.67
CA GLY A 38 28.62 -11.26 35.93
C GLY A 38 27.75 -12.48 36.12
N ASN A 39 28.28 -13.51 36.57
CA ASN A 39 28.17 -14.39 37.75
C ASN A 39 26.79 -14.92 38.21
N ASN A 40 26.78 -16.27 38.30
CA ASN A 40 26.24 -17.19 39.35
C ASN A 40 24.75 -17.29 39.67
N GLY A 41 24.30 -18.54 39.62
CA GLY A 41 23.21 -19.09 40.41
C GLY A 41 22.64 -20.42 39.89
N MET A 42 23.27 -21.52 40.26
CA MET A 42 22.66 -22.87 40.20
C MET A 42 21.53 -22.98 41.22
N GLU A 43 20.41 -23.61 40.86
CA GLU A 43 19.68 -24.50 41.76
C GLU A 43 18.90 -25.54 40.96
N GLU A 44 19.23 -26.78 41.27
CA GLU A 44 18.54 -28.02 40.89
C GLU A 44 17.21 -28.19 41.62
N ILE A 45 16.16 -28.63 40.97
CA ILE A 45 15.10 -29.41 41.62
C ILE A 45 14.66 -30.58 40.70
N THR A 46 14.76 -31.73 41.27
CA THR A 46 14.47 -33.10 40.83
C THR A 46 13.00 -33.41 40.58
N GLY A 47 12.75 -34.10 39.54
CA GLY A 47 11.99 -35.31 39.34
C GLY A 47 10.53 -35.49 39.84
N THR A 48 9.65 -35.86 38.87
CA THR A 48 8.68 -36.95 39.12
C THR A 48 8.26 -37.59 37.79
N LYS A 49 8.38 -38.91 37.78
CA LYS A 49 7.91 -39.87 36.75
C LYS A 49 6.39 -39.97 36.82
N VAL A 50 5.72 -40.02 35.69
CA VAL A 50 4.42 -40.69 35.51
C VAL A 50 4.43 -41.48 34.20
N THR A 51 3.95 -42.71 34.36
CA THR A 51 4.01 -43.89 33.51
C THR A 51 3.14 -43.88 32.27
N GLU A 52 3.65 -44.55 31.23
CA GLU A 52 2.96 -45.03 30.04
C GLU A 52 1.79 -45.96 30.34
N LYS A 53 0.72 -45.83 29.55
CA LYS A 53 -0.16 -46.98 29.21
C LYS A 53 -0.80 -46.78 27.82
N GLY A 54 -0.39 -47.67 26.93
CA GLY A 54 -1.20 -48.45 26.01
C GLY A 54 -2.03 -47.75 24.92
N ILE A 55 -1.52 -47.67 23.69
CA ILE A 55 -2.35 -47.57 22.49
C ILE A 55 -1.92 -48.68 21.52
N THR A 56 -2.90 -49.45 21.08
CA THR A 56 -2.82 -50.77 20.44
C THR A 56 -2.31 -50.73 18.98
N GLU A 57 -1.59 -51.75 18.57
CA GLU A 57 -0.92 -51.99 17.28
C GLU A 57 -1.82 -52.13 16.03
N SER A 58 -3.13 -51.87 16.08
CA SER A 58 -4.03 -52.16 14.95
C SER A 58 -4.15 -51.06 13.92
N MET A 59 -3.66 -49.84 14.14
CA MET A 59 -3.78 -48.71 13.20
C MET A 59 -2.54 -48.45 12.32
N VAL A 60 -1.49 -49.24 12.46
CA VAL A 60 -0.24 -49.06 11.69
C VAL A 60 -0.22 -49.89 10.40
N ALA A 61 -0.97 -50.98 10.35
CA ALA A 61 -0.98 -51.90 9.19
C ALA A 61 -1.74 -51.33 7.95
N GLU A 62 -2.76 -50.48 8.15
CA GLU A 62 -3.58 -49.98 7.06
C GLU A 62 -2.94 -48.77 6.32
N LYS A 63 -2.02 -48.02 6.96
CA LYS A 63 -1.26 -46.94 6.34
C LYS A 63 -0.07 -47.38 5.50
N VAL A 64 0.49 -48.55 5.74
CA VAL A 64 1.64 -49.06 4.99
C VAL A 64 1.20 -49.67 3.65
N VAL A 65 0.01 -50.25 3.56
CA VAL A 65 -0.52 -50.84 2.31
C VAL A 65 -0.90 -49.77 1.30
N ASN A 66 -1.33 -48.58 1.74
CA ASN A 66 -1.67 -47.45 0.84
C ASN A 66 -0.43 -46.68 0.34
N ALA A 67 0.68 -46.73 1.04
CA ALA A 67 1.94 -46.12 0.58
C ALA A 67 2.66 -46.96 -0.48
N SER A 68 2.52 -48.31 -0.46
CA SER A 68 3.10 -49.19 -1.48
C SER A 68 2.38 -49.13 -2.84
N LYS A 69 1.06 -48.89 -2.85
CA LYS A 69 0.29 -48.70 -4.09
C LYS A 69 0.51 -47.35 -4.76
N ALA A 70 0.95 -46.32 -4.03
CA ALA A 70 1.32 -45.04 -4.57
C ALA A 70 2.72 -45.03 -5.22
N SER A 71 3.66 -45.84 -4.73
CA SER A 71 5.01 -45.96 -5.29
C SER A 71 5.03 -46.77 -6.60
N GLU A 72 4.16 -47.76 -6.78
CA GLU A 72 4.07 -48.50 -8.06
C GLU A 72 3.49 -47.66 -9.23
N LYS A 73 2.61 -46.71 -8.95
CA LYS A 73 2.10 -45.79 -9.97
C LYS A 73 3.13 -44.75 -10.42
N VAL A 74 4.06 -44.36 -9.56
CA VAL A 74 5.13 -43.40 -9.89
C VAL A 74 6.23 -44.05 -10.75
N VAL A 75 6.54 -45.33 -10.51
CA VAL A 75 7.54 -46.08 -11.29
C VAL A 75 7.04 -46.44 -12.71
N THR A 76 5.72 -46.60 -12.91
CA THR A 76 5.13 -46.83 -14.25
C THR A 76 5.06 -45.53 -15.07
N ALA A 77 4.87 -44.37 -14.44
CA ALA A 77 4.89 -43.06 -15.13
C ALA A 77 6.31 -42.66 -15.55
N SER A 78 7.35 -42.99 -14.77
CA SER A 78 8.75 -42.68 -15.16
C SER A 78 9.25 -43.54 -16.33
N LYS A 79 8.80 -44.82 -16.46
CA LYS A 79 9.18 -45.68 -17.62
C LYS A 79 8.47 -45.28 -18.94
N ALA A 80 7.33 -44.60 -18.88
CA ALA A 80 6.66 -44.04 -20.06
C ALA A 80 7.36 -42.80 -20.58
N SER A 81 7.87 -41.94 -19.69
CA SER A 81 8.59 -40.71 -20.11
C SER A 81 10.00 -41.01 -20.69
N GLU A 82 10.67 -42.08 -20.26
CA GLU A 82 11.96 -42.49 -20.87
C GLU A 82 11.80 -43.08 -22.28
N LYS A 83 10.66 -43.67 -22.60
CA LYS A 83 10.39 -44.19 -23.95
C LYS A 83 10.08 -43.05 -24.95
N GLU A 84 9.42 -41.96 -24.53
CA GLU A 84 9.20 -40.79 -25.38
C GLU A 84 10.49 -39.97 -25.60
N ALA A 85 11.37 -39.88 -24.60
CA ALA A 85 12.65 -39.20 -24.71
C ALA A 85 13.63 -39.95 -25.65
N ALA A 86 13.54 -41.28 -25.75
CA ALA A 86 14.35 -42.09 -26.69
C ALA A 86 13.85 -41.96 -28.13
N ALA A 87 12.53 -41.79 -28.37
CA ALA A 87 11.95 -41.57 -29.69
C ALA A 87 12.30 -40.18 -30.25
N SER A 88 12.39 -39.14 -29.42
CA SER A 88 12.74 -37.79 -29.82
C SER A 88 14.23 -37.63 -30.16
N LYS A 89 15.14 -38.41 -29.56
CA LYS A 89 16.57 -38.45 -29.89
C LYS A 89 16.85 -39.15 -31.23
N ALA A 90 16.03 -40.11 -31.66
CA ALA A 90 16.14 -40.78 -32.94
C ALA A 90 15.67 -39.90 -34.13
N ALA A 91 14.72 -38.98 -33.88
CA ALA A 91 14.27 -37.99 -34.88
C ALA A 91 15.26 -36.83 -35.07
N ALA A 92 16.01 -36.43 -34.06
CA ALA A 92 17.00 -35.36 -34.14
C ALA A 92 18.26 -35.76 -34.88
N ASN A 93 18.64 -37.02 -34.89
CA ASN A 93 19.83 -37.49 -35.67
C ASN A 93 19.59 -37.68 -37.18
N LYS A 94 18.33 -37.69 -37.63
CA LYS A 94 18.01 -37.74 -39.07
C LYS A 94 18.01 -36.39 -39.78
N VAL A 95 18.01 -35.27 -39.04
CA VAL A 95 18.04 -33.90 -39.59
C VAL A 95 19.44 -33.33 -39.66
N SER A 96 20.45 -33.99 -39.03
CA SER A 96 21.82 -33.53 -38.97
C SER A 96 22.68 -33.93 -40.18
N LEU A 97 22.20 -34.81 -41.09
CA LEU A 97 22.99 -35.32 -42.25
C LEU A 97 22.72 -34.57 -43.55
N ASN A 98 21.84 -33.58 -43.61
CA ASN A 98 21.56 -32.82 -44.84
C ASN A 98 22.02 -31.33 -44.82
N LYS A 99 22.88 -30.92 -43.92
CA LYS A 99 23.38 -29.52 -43.82
C LYS A 99 24.90 -29.37 -44.09
N THR A 100 25.54 -30.32 -44.81
CA THR A 100 26.99 -30.21 -45.15
C THR A 100 27.24 -29.81 -46.59
N ALA A 101 26.25 -29.38 -47.37
CA ALA A 101 26.42 -29.05 -48.82
C ALA A 101 26.26 -27.57 -49.18
N GLU A 102 26.04 -26.62 -48.20
CA GLU A 102 25.88 -25.19 -48.54
C GLU A 102 26.82 -24.25 -47.76
N LYS A 103 28.09 -24.63 -47.59
CA LYS A 103 29.12 -23.75 -47.03
C LYS A 103 30.24 -23.49 -48.04
N ASN A 104 29.94 -22.91 -49.17
CA ASN A 104 30.99 -22.33 -50.03
C ASN A 104 30.42 -21.33 -51.05
N ALA A 105 29.74 -20.28 -50.60
CA ALA A 105 29.50 -19.09 -51.42
C ALA A 105 29.10 -17.94 -50.46
N PHE A 106 30.05 -17.24 -49.88
CA PHE A 106 29.96 -15.83 -49.51
C PHE A 106 31.25 -15.44 -48.77
N LYS A 107 32.31 -15.30 -49.52
CA LYS A 107 33.44 -14.44 -49.15
C LYS A 107 33.46 -13.31 -50.16
N ASN A 108 33.17 -12.14 -49.67
CA ASN A 108 33.57 -10.80 -50.08
C ASN A 108 32.40 -9.83 -50.00
N ASN A 109 32.23 -9.19 -48.82
CA ASN A 109 31.86 -7.79 -48.81
C ASN A 109 32.43 -7.15 -47.52
N LYS A 110 33.27 -6.14 -47.77
CA LYS A 110 33.90 -5.30 -46.77
C LYS A 110 32.86 -4.63 -45.91
N VAL A 111 32.84 -4.98 -44.63
CA VAL A 111 32.13 -4.18 -43.61
C VAL A 111 32.99 -2.98 -43.25
N ILE A 112 32.52 -1.80 -43.62
CA ILE A 112 33.07 -0.53 -43.15
C ILE A 112 32.66 -0.40 -41.69
N GLY A 113 33.59 -0.65 -40.79
CA GLY A 113 33.42 -0.47 -39.38
C GLY A 113 33.26 1.02 -39.02
N ALA A 114 32.07 1.43 -38.66
CA ALA A 114 31.87 2.70 -37.97
C ALA A 114 32.35 2.53 -36.51
N LYS A 115 33.51 3.06 -36.21
CA LYS A 115 34.05 3.23 -34.86
C LYS A 115 33.06 4.12 -34.07
N ALA A 116 32.38 3.55 -33.14
CA ALA A 116 31.70 4.33 -32.10
C ALA A 116 32.77 5.11 -31.30
N LYS A 117 32.82 6.40 -31.50
CA LYS A 117 33.62 7.31 -30.67
C LYS A 117 33.04 7.33 -29.24
N ASP A 118 33.91 6.93 -28.33
CA ASP A 118 33.72 7.07 -26.89
C ASP A 118 33.66 8.58 -26.56
N ASN A 119 32.44 9.13 -26.46
CA ASN A 119 32.23 10.52 -26.02
C ASN A 119 32.25 10.57 -24.50
N ARG A 120 33.45 10.71 -23.93
CA ARG A 120 33.61 11.24 -22.56
C ARG A 120 33.03 12.66 -22.55
N ILE A 121 31.92 12.84 -21.84
CA ILE A 121 31.37 14.15 -21.57
C ILE A 121 32.26 14.82 -20.52
N THR A 122 33.12 15.72 -20.96
CA THR A 122 33.74 16.73 -20.07
C THR A 122 32.72 17.78 -19.71
N SER A 123 32.69 18.16 -18.45
CA SER A 123 31.84 19.25 -17.92
C SER A 123 31.90 20.50 -18.76
N PRO A 124 30.76 21.17 -19.09
CA PRO A 124 30.82 22.43 -19.78
C PRO A 124 31.25 23.55 -18.81
N GLY A 125 32.44 24.04 -19.02
CA GLY A 125 32.82 25.38 -18.58
C GLY A 125 31.92 26.44 -19.21
N ASN A 126 31.71 27.55 -18.50
CA ASN A 126 30.98 28.75 -18.96
C ASN A 126 31.33 29.13 -20.41
N GLY A 127 30.43 28.84 -21.34
CA GLY A 127 30.49 29.25 -22.71
C GLY A 127 29.08 29.62 -23.19
N LEU A 128 28.76 30.88 -23.21
CA LEU A 128 27.65 31.45 -23.96
C LEU A 128 27.85 31.16 -25.44
N PHE A 129 26.76 30.64 -26.08
CA PHE A 129 26.69 30.26 -27.51
C PHE A 129 27.17 28.84 -27.84
N ALA A 130 26.29 27.88 -27.56
CA ALA A 130 26.43 26.53 -28.08
C ALA A 130 25.43 26.31 -29.22
N ASP A 131 26.01 25.91 -30.30
CA ASP A 131 25.52 25.26 -31.50
C ASP A 131 24.05 24.81 -31.50
N SER A 132 23.26 25.37 -32.42
CA SER A 132 21.83 25.19 -32.58
C SER A 132 21.40 23.86 -33.19
N SER A 133 22.28 22.88 -33.28
CA SER A 133 22.03 21.56 -33.91
C SER A 133 21.89 20.41 -32.92
N ARG A 134 22.01 20.62 -31.59
CA ARG A 134 21.69 19.59 -30.58
C ARG A 134 20.22 19.61 -30.31
N VAL A 135 19.48 18.64 -30.87
CA VAL A 135 18.18 18.24 -30.38
C VAL A 135 18.36 17.83 -28.93
N PHE A 136 18.07 18.73 -28.01
CA PHE A 136 17.97 18.38 -26.59
C PHE A 136 16.76 17.49 -26.46
N ASP A 137 17.00 16.23 -26.17
CA ASP A 137 15.98 15.26 -25.85
C ASP A 137 15.22 15.77 -24.62
N ILE A 138 13.92 16.13 -24.84
CA ILE A 138 13.08 16.72 -23.79
C ILE A 138 12.82 15.64 -22.76
N ASP A 139 13.58 15.67 -21.67
CA ASP A 139 13.39 14.79 -20.53
C ASP A 139 13.38 13.28 -20.81
N GLU A 140 14.06 12.79 -21.78
CA GLU A 140 14.70 11.53 -21.57
C GLU A 140 15.83 11.80 -20.55
N VAL A 141 15.43 11.96 -19.27
CA VAL A 141 16.36 11.77 -18.16
C VAL A 141 17.18 10.56 -18.57
N VAL A 142 18.50 10.69 -18.68
CA VAL A 142 19.40 9.54 -18.97
C VAL A 142 19.12 8.54 -17.86
N VAL A 143 18.13 7.66 -18.09
CA VAL A 143 17.64 6.68 -17.13
C VAL A 143 18.77 5.68 -17.04
N ALA A 144 19.58 5.80 -15.99
CA ALA A 144 20.46 4.73 -15.62
C ALA A 144 19.58 3.49 -15.46
N VAL A 145 19.82 2.48 -16.30
CA VAL A 145 19.06 1.22 -16.27
C VAL A 145 19.17 0.66 -14.86
N GLN A 146 18.03 0.52 -14.19
CA GLN A 146 17.98 0.07 -12.80
C GLN A 146 18.39 -1.41 -12.69
N PRO A 147 18.80 -1.89 -11.51
CA PRO A 147 19.23 -3.29 -11.33
C PRO A 147 18.27 -4.33 -11.90
N LYS A 148 16.96 -4.09 -11.79
CA LYS A 148 15.92 -5.00 -12.31
C LYS A 148 15.52 -4.76 -13.76
N GLU A 149 16.03 -3.72 -14.42
CA GLU A 149 15.60 -3.30 -15.75
C GLU A 149 16.71 -3.57 -16.77
N GLN A 150 16.36 -4.18 -17.88
CA GLN A 150 17.29 -4.41 -19.03
C GLN A 150 17.28 -3.26 -20.02
N TYR A 151 16.14 -2.55 -20.09
CA TYR A 151 15.89 -1.47 -21.03
C TYR A 151 15.28 -0.26 -20.34
N ARG A 152 15.32 0.89 -21.00
CA ARG A 152 14.53 2.07 -20.61
C ARG A 152 13.04 1.72 -20.60
N LEU A 153 12.25 2.35 -19.71
CA LEU A 153 10.84 1.99 -19.50
C LEU A 153 10.01 2.00 -20.79
N ARG A 154 10.22 2.99 -21.68
CA ARG A 154 9.51 3.08 -22.96
C ARG A 154 9.92 2.02 -23.99
N MET A 155 10.98 1.26 -23.74
CA MET A 155 11.40 0.12 -24.58
C MET A 155 10.88 -1.22 -24.05
N GLN A 156 10.15 -1.22 -22.95
CA GLN A 156 9.59 -2.40 -22.32
C GLN A 156 8.09 -2.52 -22.66
N PRO A 157 7.52 -3.75 -22.71
CA PRO A 157 6.10 -3.96 -22.97
C PRO A 157 5.25 -3.67 -21.74
N LEU A 158 5.16 -2.37 -21.37
CA LEU A 158 4.40 -1.90 -20.22
C LEU A 158 4.03 -0.41 -20.34
N SER A 159 2.92 -0.02 -19.73
CA SER A 159 2.54 1.40 -19.61
C SER A 159 3.26 2.06 -18.45
N SER A 160 3.93 3.16 -18.69
CA SER A 160 4.62 3.95 -17.68
C SER A 160 4.42 5.45 -17.87
N THR A 161 4.62 6.18 -16.78
CA THR A 161 4.72 7.66 -16.79
C THR A 161 5.90 8.03 -15.93
N SER A 162 6.87 8.75 -16.50
CA SER A 162 8.03 9.28 -15.77
C SER A 162 7.91 10.79 -15.64
N LEU A 163 8.21 11.31 -14.47
CA LEU A 163 8.19 12.72 -14.11
C LEU A 163 9.54 13.08 -13.51
N GLY A 164 10.36 13.83 -14.24
CA GLY A 164 11.68 14.28 -13.81
C GLY A 164 11.62 15.50 -12.88
N ALA A 165 12.78 15.87 -12.29
CA ALA A 165 12.89 16.95 -11.30
C ALA A 165 12.31 18.29 -11.78
N ARG A 166 12.50 18.66 -13.06
CA ARG A 166 11.96 19.89 -13.65
C ARG A 166 10.43 19.86 -13.64
N GLN A 167 9.83 18.73 -14.01
CA GLN A 167 8.37 18.56 -14.06
C GLN A 167 7.77 18.52 -12.66
N LEU A 168 8.41 17.82 -11.70
CA LEU A 168 7.99 17.85 -10.29
C LEU A 168 7.99 19.27 -9.74
N THR A 169 9.00 20.06 -10.10
CA THR A 169 9.11 21.47 -9.71
C THR A 169 8.03 22.33 -10.36
N SER A 170 7.78 22.22 -11.68
CA SER A 170 6.77 23.02 -12.38
C SER A 170 5.34 22.70 -11.93
N LEU A 171 5.06 21.47 -11.54
CA LEU A 171 3.78 21.06 -10.97
C LEU A 171 3.66 21.39 -9.47
N HIS A 172 4.71 21.96 -8.85
CA HIS A 172 4.81 22.18 -7.40
C HIS A 172 4.40 20.94 -6.59
N ALA A 173 4.73 19.74 -7.10
CA ALA A 173 4.32 18.48 -6.50
C ALA A 173 5.23 18.12 -5.34
N THR A 174 4.70 18.12 -4.13
CA THR A 174 5.42 17.79 -2.89
C THR A 174 5.08 16.40 -2.34
N ASP A 175 4.11 15.73 -2.93
CA ASP A 175 3.73 14.37 -2.58
C ASP A 175 3.13 13.60 -3.78
N LEU A 176 2.96 12.28 -3.61
CA LEU A 176 2.45 11.40 -4.66
C LEU A 176 0.98 11.69 -5.04
N ARG A 177 0.19 12.20 -4.09
CA ARG A 177 -1.22 12.55 -4.33
C ARG A 177 -1.36 13.65 -5.39
N GLN A 178 -0.53 14.67 -5.31
CA GLN A 178 -0.54 15.76 -6.28
C GLN A 178 -0.09 15.29 -7.67
N LEU A 179 0.82 14.34 -7.76
CA LEU A 179 1.23 13.71 -9.02
C LEU A 179 0.15 12.84 -9.65
N SER A 180 -0.73 12.22 -8.84
CA SER A 180 -1.72 11.29 -9.34
C SER A 180 -2.65 11.91 -10.40
N ALA A 181 -2.89 13.21 -10.31
CA ALA A 181 -3.70 13.96 -11.27
C ALA A 181 -3.13 13.97 -12.70
N PHE A 182 -1.81 13.78 -12.86
CA PHE A 182 -1.11 13.87 -14.16
C PHE A 182 -0.68 12.50 -14.71
N VAL A 183 -1.16 11.41 -14.11
CA VAL A 183 -0.90 10.02 -14.52
C VAL A 183 -2.21 9.37 -14.95
N PRO A 184 -2.33 8.84 -16.18
CA PRO A 184 -3.56 8.19 -16.64
C PRO A 184 -4.00 7.06 -15.73
N SER A 185 -5.31 6.95 -15.46
CA SER A 185 -5.92 5.87 -14.68
C SER A 185 -5.33 5.67 -13.27
N PHE A 186 -4.67 6.68 -12.71
CA PHE A 186 -4.10 6.68 -11.38
C PHE A 186 -4.81 7.68 -10.47
N VAL A 187 -5.25 7.26 -9.30
CA VAL A 187 -5.92 8.09 -8.31
C VAL A 187 -5.43 7.75 -6.91
N MET A 188 -5.16 8.78 -6.13
CA MET A 188 -4.83 8.66 -4.72
C MET A 188 -5.80 9.50 -3.89
N PRO A 189 -6.96 8.93 -3.45
CA PRO A 189 -7.95 9.64 -2.64
C PRO A 189 -7.34 10.15 -1.33
N GLU A 190 -7.73 11.35 -0.93
CA GLU A 190 -7.31 11.92 0.35
C GLU A 190 -8.33 11.57 1.44
N TYR A 191 -7.94 10.71 2.37
CA TYR A 191 -8.77 10.27 3.50
C TYR A 191 -8.68 11.21 4.73
N GLY A 192 -8.23 12.42 4.54
CA GLY A 192 -8.07 13.38 5.62
C GLY A 192 -6.96 13.04 6.62
N SER A 193 -6.10 12.09 6.32
CA SER A 193 -4.96 11.70 7.14
C SER A 193 -3.88 11.02 6.32
N ARG A 194 -2.62 11.22 6.69
CA ARG A 194 -1.48 10.50 6.11
C ARG A 194 -1.44 9.01 6.49
N TYR A 195 -2.18 8.61 7.49
CA TYR A 195 -2.36 7.20 7.86
C TYR A 195 -2.93 6.37 6.70
N THR A 196 -3.93 6.90 6.03
CA THR A 196 -4.63 6.17 4.97
C THR A 196 -4.21 6.71 3.61
N SER A 197 -3.28 6.01 2.98
CA SER A 197 -2.78 6.36 1.65
C SER A 197 -3.12 5.23 0.69
N ALA A 198 -4.34 5.27 0.14
CA ALA A 198 -4.79 4.30 -0.84
C ALA A 198 -4.47 4.79 -2.24
N MET A 199 -3.84 3.94 -3.03
CA MET A 199 -3.61 4.16 -4.45
C MET A 199 -4.47 3.23 -5.26
N TYR A 200 -5.10 3.77 -6.30
CA TYR A 200 -5.90 3.03 -7.27
C TYR A 200 -5.31 3.24 -8.66
N VAL A 201 -4.96 2.16 -9.33
CA VAL A 201 -4.48 2.16 -10.70
C VAL A 201 -5.36 1.22 -11.52
N ARG A 202 -5.92 1.69 -12.64
CA ARG A 202 -6.80 0.89 -13.50
C ARG A 202 -7.96 0.20 -12.76
N GLY A 203 -8.47 0.80 -11.69
CA GLY A 203 -9.56 0.24 -10.90
C GLY A 203 -9.14 -0.72 -9.80
N ILE A 204 -7.86 -1.03 -9.66
CA ILE A 204 -7.31 -1.88 -8.59
C ILE A 204 -6.69 -1.01 -7.53
N GLY A 205 -7.10 -1.19 -6.29
CA GLY A 205 -6.61 -0.40 -5.16
C GLY A 205 -7.00 -1.00 -3.82
N SER A 206 -6.50 -0.41 -2.74
CA SER A 206 -6.75 -0.90 -1.38
C SER A 206 -6.98 0.25 -0.41
N ARG A 207 -8.12 0.26 0.26
CA ARG A 207 -8.43 1.22 1.32
C ARG A 207 -7.78 0.84 2.65
N ILE A 208 -7.89 -0.42 3.07
CA ILE A 208 -7.34 -0.95 4.33
C ILE A 208 -6.45 -2.16 4.05
N ASN A 209 -5.68 -2.59 5.04
CA ASN A 209 -4.76 -3.74 4.99
C ASN A 209 -3.71 -3.63 3.87
N ASN A 210 -3.38 -4.71 3.18
CA ASN A 210 -2.29 -4.78 2.21
C ASN A 210 -2.50 -3.84 1.01
N PRO A 211 -1.46 -3.15 0.50
CA PRO A 211 -1.56 -2.31 -0.68
C PRO A 211 -1.75 -3.15 -1.95
N ALA A 212 -2.37 -2.55 -2.98
CA ALA A 212 -2.48 -3.13 -4.32
C ALA A 212 -1.49 -2.51 -5.32
N VAL A 213 -0.89 -1.39 -4.96
CA VAL A 213 0.16 -0.68 -5.72
C VAL A 213 1.37 -0.54 -4.82
N GLY A 214 2.53 -1.00 -5.28
CA GLY A 214 3.78 -0.93 -4.52
C GLY A 214 4.47 0.42 -4.62
N ILE A 215 5.34 0.73 -3.65
CA ILE A 215 6.27 1.87 -3.72
C ILE A 215 7.69 1.40 -3.47
N TYR A 216 8.61 1.92 -4.28
CA TYR A 216 10.05 1.80 -4.09
C TYR A 216 10.69 3.18 -4.03
N VAL A 217 11.57 3.41 -3.06
CA VAL A 217 12.37 4.63 -2.93
C VAL A 217 13.84 4.25 -3.09
N ASP A 218 14.52 4.78 -4.10
CA ASP A 218 15.92 4.44 -4.44
C ASP A 218 16.21 2.92 -4.49
N GLY A 219 15.20 2.12 -4.89
CA GLY A 219 15.28 0.66 -4.96
C GLY A 219 14.88 -0.06 -3.66
N MET A 220 14.60 0.64 -2.57
CA MET A 220 14.05 0.07 -1.34
C MET A 220 12.53 -0.11 -1.47
N PRO A 221 11.96 -1.31 -1.24
CA PRO A 221 10.51 -1.47 -1.15
C PRO A 221 9.96 -0.81 0.12
N VAL A 222 8.88 -0.05 0.02
CA VAL A 222 8.14 0.47 1.18
C VAL A 222 7.04 -0.51 1.53
N ILE A 223 7.14 -1.15 2.68
CA ILE A 223 6.27 -2.30 3.04
C ILE A 223 4.91 -1.84 3.56
N ASN A 224 4.88 -0.85 4.48
CA ASN A 224 3.63 -0.42 5.11
C ASN A 224 2.95 0.69 4.33
N LYS A 225 1.67 0.50 4.05
CA LYS A 225 0.84 1.50 3.38
C LYS A 225 0.75 2.84 4.12
N ALA A 226 0.84 2.85 5.45
CA ALA A 226 0.88 4.09 6.22
C ALA A 226 2.11 4.96 5.92
N ALA A 227 3.15 4.39 5.30
CA ALA A 227 4.35 5.11 4.84
C ALA A 227 4.22 5.70 3.42
N PHE A 228 3.19 5.33 2.65
CA PHE A 228 3.11 5.65 1.22
C PHE A 228 2.95 7.13 0.90
N ASN A 229 2.23 7.89 1.71
CA ASN A 229 2.10 9.31 1.54
C ASN A 229 3.23 10.04 2.29
N MET A 230 4.41 10.06 1.68
CA MET A 230 5.59 10.75 2.18
C MET A 230 5.82 12.06 1.44
N HIS A 231 6.51 13.00 2.07
CA HIS A 231 6.93 14.26 1.46
C HIS A 231 8.08 14.00 0.47
N PHE A 232 8.01 14.59 -0.72
CA PHE A 232 9.06 14.54 -1.72
C PHE A 232 10.07 15.66 -1.48
N TYR A 233 11.23 15.32 -1.07
CA TYR A 233 12.39 16.21 -1.03
C TYR A 233 13.58 15.52 -1.69
N GLN A 234 14.45 16.27 -2.35
CA GLN A 234 15.52 15.73 -3.20
C GLN A 234 15.05 14.83 -4.36
N ALA A 235 13.77 14.80 -4.69
CA ALA A 235 13.30 13.93 -5.75
C ALA A 235 13.88 14.36 -7.10
N ASP A 236 14.52 13.42 -7.79
CA ASP A 236 15.04 13.56 -9.15
C ASP A 236 14.02 13.07 -10.17
N ARG A 237 13.37 11.94 -9.87
CA ARG A 237 12.41 11.33 -10.78
C ARG A 237 11.39 10.50 -10.00
N VAL A 238 10.16 10.47 -10.52
CA VAL A 238 9.10 9.54 -10.10
C VAL A 238 8.60 8.80 -11.32
N ASP A 239 8.67 7.47 -11.30
CA ASP A 239 8.12 6.60 -12.33
C ASP A 239 6.88 5.89 -11.79
N VAL A 240 5.80 5.91 -12.55
CA VAL A 240 4.56 5.17 -12.25
C VAL A 240 4.34 4.14 -13.34
N LEU A 241 4.46 2.86 -12.99
CA LEU A 241 4.21 1.71 -13.84
C LEU A 241 2.78 1.25 -13.60
N ARG A 242 1.98 1.13 -14.65
CA ARG A 242 0.57 0.77 -14.58
C ARG A 242 0.35 -0.67 -15.02
N GLY A 243 -0.60 -1.34 -14.39
CA GLY A 243 -0.82 -2.77 -14.56
C GLY A 243 0.12 -3.64 -13.72
N PRO A 244 -0.12 -4.94 -13.63
CA PRO A 244 0.60 -5.84 -12.74
C PRO A 244 2.10 -5.88 -13.00
N GLN A 245 2.89 -5.69 -11.96
CA GLN A 245 4.35 -5.80 -11.95
C GLN A 245 4.82 -7.03 -11.14
N GLY A 246 3.94 -8.01 -10.96
CA GLY A 246 4.16 -9.15 -10.06
C GLY A 246 5.39 -10.00 -10.40
N THR A 247 5.72 -10.17 -11.67
CA THR A 247 6.84 -11.02 -12.11
C THR A 247 8.18 -10.54 -11.57
N ILE A 248 8.45 -9.25 -11.59
CA ILE A 248 9.74 -8.68 -11.13
C ILE A 248 9.66 -8.22 -9.67
N TYR A 249 8.52 -7.64 -9.24
CA TYR A 249 8.39 -6.98 -7.94
C TYR A 249 7.58 -7.77 -6.90
N GLY A 250 6.85 -8.83 -7.32
CA GLY A 250 6.16 -9.76 -6.43
C GLY A 250 4.85 -9.23 -5.87
N GLN A 251 4.64 -9.51 -4.58
CA GLN A 251 3.39 -9.18 -3.89
C GLN A 251 3.06 -7.69 -3.87
N ASN A 252 1.77 -7.38 -3.79
CA ASN A 252 1.26 -6.02 -3.60
C ASN A 252 1.60 -5.04 -4.74
N THR A 253 1.83 -5.57 -5.95
CA THR A 253 2.08 -4.81 -7.19
C THR A 253 1.06 -5.16 -8.28
N GLU A 254 -0.14 -5.51 -7.87
CA GLU A 254 -1.24 -5.98 -8.73
C GLU A 254 -1.80 -4.87 -9.62
N GLY A 255 -2.00 -3.68 -9.08
CA GLY A 255 -2.45 -2.51 -9.83
C GLY A 255 -1.32 -1.77 -10.53
N GLY A 256 -0.12 -1.82 -9.96
CA GLY A 256 1.04 -1.10 -10.48
C GLY A 256 2.16 -0.89 -9.47
N LEU A 257 3.10 -0.04 -9.83
CA LEU A 257 4.27 0.28 -9.03
C LEU A 257 4.65 1.74 -9.18
N VAL A 258 4.99 2.39 -8.07
CA VAL A 258 5.58 3.73 -8.04
C VAL A 258 7.04 3.63 -7.63
N LYS A 259 7.94 4.26 -8.38
CA LYS A 259 9.38 4.29 -8.08
C LYS A 259 9.81 5.74 -7.93
N ILE A 260 10.40 6.07 -6.81
CA ILE A 260 10.89 7.41 -6.47
C ILE A 260 12.41 7.34 -6.43
N TYR A 261 13.08 8.23 -7.15
CA TYR A 261 14.52 8.34 -7.17
C TYR A 261 14.94 9.69 -6.63
N THR A 262 15.97 9.71 -5.82
CA THR A 262 16.57 10.94 -5.30
C THR A 262 17.81 11.31 -6.10
N LYS A 263 18.21 12.58 -6.04
CA LYS A 263 19.38 13.11 -6.74
C LYS A 263 20.65 12.36 -6.34
N ASP A 264 21.45 12.00 -7.33
CA ASP A 264 22.73 11.31 -7.15
C ASP A 264 23.84 12.34 -6.80
N PRO A 265 24.52 12.23 -5.64
CA PRO A 265 25.57 13.17 -5.21
C PRO A 265 26.85 13.09 -6.09
N PHE A 266 27.01 12.12 -6.97
CA PHE A 266 28.10 12.14 -7.96
C PHE A 266 27.80 13.07 -9.13
N SER A 267 26.54 13.24 -9.51
CA SER A 267 26.12 14.05 -10.66
C SER A 267 25.54 15.41 -10.27
N HIS A 268 24.89 15.52 -9.11
CA HIS A 268 24.34 16.75 -8.57
C HIS A 268 25.18 17.19 -7.36
N GLN A 269 25.69 18.42 -7.37
CA GLN A 269 26.59 18.95 -6.32
C GLN A 269 26.15 20.34 -5.91
N GLY A 270 26.68 20.82 -4.76
CA GLY A 270 26.30 22.11 -4.20
C GLY A 270 25.20 22.03 -3.17
N THR A 271 24.56 23.14 -2.92
CA THR A 271 23.52 23.27 -1.89
C THR A 271 22.22 23.72 -2.54
N ASP A 272 21.14 22.97 -2.31
CA ASP A 272 19.78 23.34 -2.66
C ASP A 272 19.07 23.88 -1.41
N LEU A 273 18.54 25.10 -1.47
CA LEU A 273 17.64 25.69 -0.47
C LEU A 273 16.29 25.98 -1.11
N HIS A 274 15.19 25.53 -0.49
CA HIS A 274 13.83 25.82 -0.91
C HIS A 274 13.04 26.34 0.28
N LEU A 275 12.53 27.58 0.20
CA LEU A 275 11.67 28.20 1.20
C LEU A 275 10.33 28.54 0.55
N GLY A 276 9.24 28.26 1.25
CA GLY A 276 7.88 28.53 0.76
C GLY A 276 6.95 29.03 1.84
N ILE A 277 6.05 29.94 1.47
CA ILE A 277 4.96 30.44 2.30
C ILE A 277 3.67 30.58 1.46
N GLY A 278 2.53 30.29 2.07
CA GLY A 278 1.26 30.31 1.32
C GLY A 278 0.02 30.41 2.19
N THR A 279 -1.10 30.20 1.55
CA THR A 279 -2.43 30.25 2.14
C THR A 279 -2.54 29.38 3.38
N ARG A 280 -3.20 29.87 4.43
CA ARG A 280 -3.36 29.23 5.73
C ARG A 280 -2.04 28.92 6.42
N LEU A 281 -1.07 29.83 6.30
CA LEU A 281 0.27 29.69 6.83
C LEU A 281 0.90 28.35 6.42
N TRP A 282 0.69 27.96 5.15
CA TRP A 282 1.50 26.92 4.56
C TRP A 282 2.95 27.42 4.54
N ARG A 283 3.84 26.59 5.05
CA ARG A 283 5.27 26.89 5.18
C ARG A 283 6.08 25.67 4.81
N ASN A 284 7.04 25.85 3.95
CA ASN A 284 7.97 24.83 3.52
C ASN A 284 9.41 25.33 3.65
N ALA A 285 10.28 24.48 4.17
CA ALA A 285 11.71 24.73 4.19
C ALA A 285 12.44 23.42 3.89
N GLU A 286 13.26 23.42 2.85
CA GLU A 286 14.08 22.26 2.46
C GLU A 286 15.52 22.73 2.28
N LEU A 287 16.47 21.98 2.83
CA LEU A 287 17.89 22.18 2.66
C LEU A 287 18.53 20.87 2.27
N ALA A 288 19.34 20.87 1.22
CA ALA A 288 20.10 19.70 0.81
C ALA A 288 21.50 20.11 0.36
N HIS A 289 22.50 19.39 0.83
CA HIS A 289 23.89 19.57 0.42
C HIS A 289 24.42 18.29 -0.20
N TYR A 290 25.10 18.45 -1.33
CA TYR A 290 25.69 17.35 -2.13
C TYR A 290 27.19 17.59 -2.31
N ALA A 291 28.00 16.67 -1.80
CA ALA A 291 29.44 16.76 -1.84
C ALA A 291 30.05 15.53 -2.54
N LYS A 292 30.78 15.75 -3.61
CA LYS A 292 31.62 14.74 -4.24
C LYS A 292 33.06 14.93 -3.72
N PHE A 293 33.48 14.05 -2.83
CA PHE A 293 34.83 14.12 -2.24
C PHE A 293 35.92 13.66 -3.22
N SER A 294 35.55 12.69 -4.08
CA SER A 294 36.41 12.15 -5.14
C SER A 294 35.54 11.41 -6.17
N ASP A 295 36.15 10.88 -7.22
CA ASP A 295 35.44 10.00 -8.17
C ASP A 295 35.00 8.67 -7.53
N ARG A 296 35.44 8.40 -6.30
CA ARG A 296 35.11 7.17 -5.56
C ARG A 296 34.13 7.37 -4.39
N ALA A 297 33.95 8.59 -3.91
CA ALA A 297 33.12 8.85 -2.73
C ALA A 297 32.31 10.14 -2.88
N ALA A 298 31.02 10.05 -2.59
CA ALA A 298 30.09 11.18 -2.59
C ALA A 298 29.06 11.04 -1.47
N LEU A 299 28.57 12.17 -0.97
CA LEU A 299 27.63 12.27 0.15
C LEU A 299 26.52 13.25 -0.21
N SER A 300 25.28 12.96 0.19
CA SER A 300 24.23 13.97 0.32
C SER A 300 23.62 13.95 1.71
N LEU A 301 23.33 15.14 2.22
CA LEU A 301 22.58 15.40 3.46
C LEU A 301 21.43 16.31 3.13
N ALA A 302 20.23 15.99 3.59
CA ALA A 302 19.06 16.82 3.39
C ALA A 302 18.17 16.83 4.60
N ALA A 303 17.42 17.91 4.77
CA ALA A 303 16.37 18.04 5.75
C ALA A 303 15.20 18.84 5.18
N PHE A 304 14.01 18.60 5.69
CA PHE A 304 12.83 19.39 5.35
C PHE A 304 11.95 19.63 6.56
N TYR A 305 11.18 20.70 6.49
CA TYR A 305 10.02 20.99 7.32
C TYR A 305 8.87 21.48 6.42
N ASN A 306 7.69 20.92 6.61
CA ASN A 306 6.48 21.34 5.92
C ASN A 306 5.31 21.40 6.90
N GLY A 307 4.56 22.51 6.91
CA GLY A 307 3.45 22.71 7.82
C GLY A 307 2.34 23.56 7.26
N GLN A 308 1.11 23.35 7.76
CA GLN A 308 -0.05 24.18 7.43
C GLN A 308 -1.08 24.22 8.55
N ASN A 309 -1.84 25.31 8.62
CA ASN A 309 -2.89 25.49 9.64
C ASN A 309 -4.24 24.85 9.26
N GLY A 310 -4.33 24.24 8.07
CA GLY A 310 -5.56 23.57 7.61
C GLY A 310 -6.70 24.51 7.19
N PHE A 311 -7.72 23.93 6.58
CA PHE A 311 -8.87 24.61 5.97
C PHE A 311 -10.18 24.34 6.72
N LEU A 312 -10.30 23.18 7.35
CA LEU A 312 -11.52 22.70 7.98
C LEU A 312 -11.58 23.13 9.47
N ARG A 313 -12.79 23.45 9.92
CA ARG A 313 -13.04 23.83 11.31
C ARG A 313 -14.08 22.87 11.90
N ASN A 314 -13.76 22.22 12.99
CA ASN A 314 -14.70 21.42 13.74
C ASN A 314 -15.69 22.39 14.43
N THR A 315 -16.98 22.32 14.06
CA THR A 315 -18.01 23.23 14.54
C THR A 315 -18.35 23.02 16.01
N PHE A 316 -18.20 21.78 16.52
CA PHE A 316 -18.42 21.46 17.92
C PHE A 316 -17.34 22.05 18.84
N THR A 317 -16.06 21.87 18.47
CA THR A 317 -14.95 22.37 19.31
C THR A 317 -14.49 23.77 18.96
N GLY A 318 -14.91 24.32 17.83
CA GLY A 318 -14.45 25.60 17.31
C GLY A 318 -13.01 25.65 16.81
N LYS A 319 -12.27 24.49 16.83
CA LYS A 319 -10.84 24.40 16.49
C LYS A 319 -10.61 23.93 15.06
N ARG A 320 -9.39 24.17 14.52
CA ARG A 320 -8.96 23.59 13.24
C ARG A 320 -8.89 22.07 13.35
N ALA A 321 -9.30 21.38 12.26
CA ALA A 321 -9.48 19.94 12.23
C ALA A 321 -8.50 19.20 11.31
N ASP A 322 -7.68 19.92 10.52
CA ASP A 322 -6.82 19.37 9.46
C ASP A 322 -5.43 20.03 9.39
N ASN A 323 -4.97 20.67 10.46
CA ASN A 323 -3.61 21.22 10.52
C ASN A 323 -2.56 20.10 10.60
N SER A 324 -1.40 20.34 9.99
CA SER A 324 -0.30 19.36 9.95
C SER A 324 1.07 20.01 10.04
N ASP A 325 2.01 19.28 10.64
CA ASP A 325 3.43 19.57 10.67
C ASP A 325 4.21 18.28 10.33
N GLU A 326 5.20 18.39 9.45
CA GLU A 326 6.03 17.30 8.98
C GLU A 326 7.48 17.76 8.92
N ALA A 327 8.38 16.86 9.27
CA ALA A 327 9.81 17.10 9.17
C ALA A 327 10.55 15.82 8.84
N GLY A 328 11.72 15.93 8.26
CA GLY A 328 12.54 14.75 7.99
C GLY A 328 13.95 15.12 7.63
N ALA A 329 14.81 14.09 7.62
CA ALA A 329 16.20 14.19 7.21
C ALA A 329 16.63 12.93 6.48
N ARG A 330 17.51 13.09 5.48
CA ARG A 330 18.07 11.99 4.69
C ARG A 330 19.59 12.15 4.61
N LEU A 331 20.25 11.01 4.77
CA LEU A 331 21.66 10.81 4.48
C LEU A 331 21.77 9.79 3.34
N ARG A 332 22.61 10.05 2.35
CA ARG A 332 23.01 9.08 1.33
C ARG A 332 24.50 9.17 1.11
N PHE A 333 25.20 8.06 1.34
CA PHE A 333 26.63 7.95 1.16
C PHE A 333 26.96 6.90 0.11
N MET A 334 27.60 7.29 -0.97
CA MET A 334 27.94 6.43 -2.10
C MET A 334 29.44 6.24 -2.23
N LEU A 335 29.84 4.98 -2.39
CA LEU A 335 31.22 4.56 -2.60
C LEU A 335 31.34 3.78 -3.91
N ARG A 336 32.37 4.07 -4.69
CA ARG A 336 32.80 3.35 -5.91
C ARG A 336 34.30 3.06 -5.82
N PRO A 337 34.73 2.14 -4.91
CA PRO A 337 36.15 1.91 -4.67
C PRO A 337 36.91 1.49 -5.92
N THR A 338 36.22 0.73 -6.79
CA THR A 338 36.71 0.28 -8.10
C THR A 338 35.67 0.51 -9.18
N SER A 339 36.03 0.35 -10.45
CA SER A 339 35.05 0.37 -11.56
C SER A 339 34.05 -0.79 -11.54
N ARG A 340 34.34 -1.84 -10.76
CA ARG A 340 33.52 -3.05 -10.65
C ARG A 340 32.65 -3.09 -9.40
N PHE A 341 32.98 -2.37 -8.34
CA PHE A 341 32.27 -2.44 -7.06
C PHE A 341 31.68 -1.08 -6.66
N SER A 342 30.44 -1.08 -6.22
CA SER A 342 29.75 0.09 -5.65
C SER A 342 29.01 -0.27 -4.36
N ALA A 343 28.94 0.69 -3.46
CA ALA A 343 28.12 0.63 -2.25
C ALA A 343 27.34 1.95 -2.10
N ASP A 344 26.08 1.88 -1.71
CA ASP A 344 25.20 3.04 -1.51
C ASP A 344 24.44 2.83 -0.18
N LEU A 345 24.76 3.64 0.83
CA LEU A 345 24.13 3.63 2.13
C LEU A 345 23.12 4.77 2.21
N ILE A 346 21.87 4.44 2.53
CA ILE A 346 20.76 5.40 2.64
C ILE A 346 20.14 5.29 4.02
N ALA A 347 19.83 6.45 4.63
CA ALA A 347 19.01 6.56 5.83
C ALA A 347 18.06 7.75 5.67
N ASP A 348 16.76 7.53 5.78
CA ASP A 348 15.69 8.53 5.64
C ASP A 348 14.78 8.45 6.86
N TYR A 349 14.71 9.51 7.63
CA TYR A 349 13.80 9.65 8.77
C TYR A 349 12.75 10.72 8.47
N GLN A 350 11.48 10.39 8.70
CA GLN A 350 10.36 11.34 8.57
C GLN A 350 9.46 11.27 9.79
N PHE A 351 9.06 12.44 10.25
CA PHE A 351 8.10 12.67 11.31
C PHE A 351 6.87 13.38 10.75
N THR A 352 5.67 12.95 11.16
CA THR A 352 4.40 13.61 10.83
C THR A 352 3.55 13.76 12.09
N ARG A 353 3.00 14.94 12.30
CA ARG A 353 1.99 15.23 13.31
C ARG A 353 0.86 16.03 12.68
N GLN A 354 -0.36 15.49 12.73
CA GLN A 354 -1.51 16.17 12.12
C GLN A 354 -2.79 15.98 12.95
N LYS A 355 -3.74 16.90 12.79
CA LYS A 355 -5.16 16.66 12.95
C LYS A 355 -5.67 15.98 11.69
N GLY A 356 -6.68 15.11 11.83
CA GLY A 356 -7.13 14.37 10.65
C GLY A 356 -8.54 13.81 10.84
N PHE A 357 -9.01 13.07 9.83
CA PHE A 357 -10.34 12.47 9.79
C PHE A 357 -11.47 13.49 9.97
N ALA A 358 -11.28 14.67 9.39
CA ALA A 358 -12.17 15.82 9.50
C ALA A 358 -13.35 15.67 8.52
N TYR A 359 -14.23 14.70 8.77
CA TYR A 359 -15.36 14.39 7.91
C TYR A 359 -16.59 15.18 8.32
N GLY A 360 -17.23 15.81 7.35
CA GLY A 360 -18.54 16.46 7.51
C GLY A 360 -19.67 15.58 6.97
N GLN A 361 -20.89 15.79 7.41
CA GLN A 361 -22.04 15.06 6.90
C GLN A 361 -22.23 15.40 5.42
N PHE A 362 -22.39 14.37 4.58
CA PHE A 362 -22.58 14.49 3.14
C PHE A 362 -24.06 14.36 2.81
N ASN A 363 -24.57 15.31 2.04
CA ASN A 363 -25.94 15.29 1.51
C ASN A 363 -25.93 14.70 0.08
N PRO A 364 -26.50 13.51 -0.14
CA PRO A 364 -26.51 12.88 -1.47
C PRO A 364 -27.34 13.65 -2.51
N ALA A 365 -28.30 14.46 -2.10
CA ALA A 365 -29.23 15.14 -3.01
C ALA A 365 -28.53 16.26 -3.81
N ASP A 366 -27.73 17.08 -3.13
CA ASP A 366 -27.01 18.20 -3.75
C ASP A 366 -25.49 17.96 -3.87
N GLY A 367 -24.93 16.95 -3.16
CA GLY A 367 -23.52 16.63 -3.12
C GLY A 367 -22.73 17.56 -2.17
N ALA A 368 -23.41 18.35 -1.36
CA ALA A 368 -22.78 19.24 -0.38
C ALA A 368 -22.23 18.44 0.80
N THR A 369 -21.18 18.95 1.40
CA THR A 369 -20.59 18.39 2.61
C THR A 369 -20.48 19.51 3.65
N GLU A 370 -20.97 19.26 4.84
CA GLU A 370 -20.90 20.17 5.98
C GLU A 370 -19.47 20.29 6.53
N GLN A 371 -19.23 21.25 7.42
CA GLN A 371 -18.03 21.26 8.24
C GLN A 371 -18.06 20.08 9.21
N PRO A 372 -16.89 19.50 9.58
CA PRO A 372 -16.84 18.44 10.58
C PRO A 372 -17.41 18.94 11.92
N SER A 373 -18.14 18.06 12.64
CA SER A 373 -18.70 18.31 13.96
C SER A 373 -18.51 17.09 14.84
N THR A 374 -17.32 16.93 15.40
CA THR A 374 -16.93 15.73 16.16
C THR A 374 -16.57 16.10 17.60
N ASN A 375 -16.97 15.25 18.57
CA ASN A 375 -16.59 15.40 19.98
C ASN A 375 -15.14 14.95 20.22
N TYR A 376 -14.63 13.95 19.48
CA TYR A 376 -13.23 13.52 19.50
C TYR A 376 -12.48 14.06 18.26
N PRO A 377 -11.68 15.12 18.41
CA PRO A 377 -10.87 15.63 17.27
C PRO A 377 -9.85 14.60 16.84
N GLY A 378 -9.98 14.09 15.63
CA GLY A 378 -9.07 13.12 15.04
C GLY A 378 -7.61 13.60 15.03
N SER A 379 -6.68 12.68 15.21
CA SER A 379 -5.25 12.97 15.16
C SER A 379 -4.45 11.79 14.61
N TYR A 380 -3.29 12.10 14.03
CA TYR A 380 -2.31 11.12 13.58
C TYR A 380 -0.89 11.60 13.82
N LYS A 381 -0.06 10.74 14.38
CA LYS A 381 1.37 10.95 14.56
C LYS A 381 2.11 9.75 13.97
N ARG A 382 3.22 10.01 13.27
CA ARG A 382 4.04 8.96 12.67
C ARG A 382 5.52 9.31 12.79
N ASN A 383 6.31 8.31 13.16
CA ASN A 383 7.76 8.29 13.00
C ASN A 383 8.09 7.15 12.04
N MET A 384 8.90 7.43 11.03
CA MET A 384 9.29 6.46 10.01
C MET A 384 10.79 6.58 9.77
N LEU A 385 11.50 5.45 9.81
CA LEU A 385 12.90 5.33 9.40
C LEU A 385 12.99 4.30 8.30
N LEU A 386 13.56 4.68 7.17
CA LEU A 386 13.91 3.80 6.05
C LEU A 386 15.43 3.80 5.90
N THR A 387 16.06 2.62 5.95
CA THR A 387 17.49 2.49 5.73
C THR A 387 17.78 1.42 4.69
N ALA A 388 18.83 1.58 3.90
CA ALA A 388 19.30 0.54 3.02
C ALA A 388 20.82 0.58 2.82
N LEU A 389 21.38 -0.61 2.63
CA LEU A 389 22.69 -0.84 2.07
C LEU A 389 22.51 -1.51 0.70
N LYS A 390 22.98 -0.85 -0.36
CA LYS A 390 22.93 -1.38 -1.72
C LYS A 390 24.36 -1.66 -2.17
N LEU A 391 24.63 -2.88 -2.58
CA LEU A 391 25.91 -3.33 -3.09
C LEU A 391 25.75 -3.69 -4.56
N GLY A 392 26.68 -3.25 -5.38
CA GLY A 392 26.73 -3.57 -6.82
C GLY A 392 28.10 -4.13 -7.19
N TYR A 393 28.12 -5.22 -7.93
CA TYR A 393 29.32 -5.81 -8.49
C TYR A 393 29.15 -6.07 -9.97
N ARG A 394 30.03 -5.51 -10.80
CA ARG A 394 30.06 -5.71 -12.24
C ARG A 394 31.16 -6.68 -12.61
N ALA A 395 30.74 -7.85 -13.09
CA ALA A 395 31.62 -8.85 -13.68
C ALA A 395 31.62 -8.72 -15.20
N GLU A 396 32.44 -9.52 -15.85
CA GLU A 396 32.37 -9.69 -17.30
C GLU A 396 31.14 -10.52 -17.66
N GLY A 397 30.19 -9.90 -18.40
CA GLY A 397 28.95 -10.55 -18.85
C GLY A 397 27.75 -10.44 -17.90
N PHE A 398 27.91 -10.04 -16.63
CA PHE A 398 26.77 -9.82 -15.72
C PHE A 398 27.02 -8.76 -14.64
N GLU A 399 25.96 -8.23 -14.07
CA GLU A 399 25.96 -7.40 -12.88
C GLU A 399 25.18 -8.10 -11.75
N LEU A 400 25.75 -8.08 -10.56
CA LEU A 400 25.11 -8.55 -9.31
C LEU A 400 24.78 -7.33 -8.46
N HIS A 401 23.55 -7.28 -7.96
CA HIS A 401 23.09 -6.27 -7.01
C HIS A 401 22.45 -6.93 -5.79
N SER A 402 22.82 -6.44 -4.60
CA SER A 402 22.17 -6.76 -3.33
C SER A 402 21.60 -5.48 -2.74
N THR A 403 20.37 -5.53 -2.25
CA THR A 403 19.70 -4.43 -1.55
C THR A 403 19.10 -4.94 -0.26
N THR A 404 19.81 -4.71 0.83
CA THR A 404 19.33 -4.95 2.20
C THR A 404 18.64 -3.70 2.70
N SER A 405 17.38 -3.76 3.11
CA SER A 405 16.70 -2.61 3.71
C SER A 405 16.02 -2.95 5.03
N TYR A 406 16.04 -1.98 5.95
CA TYR A 406 15.32 -2.03 7.21
C TYR A 406 14.38 -0.84 7.34
N GLN A 407 13.16 -1.11 7.81
CA GLN A 407 12.11 -0.11 8.00
C GLN A 407 11.56 -0.20 9.42
N LEU A 408 11.51 0.96 10.09
CA LEU A 408 10.80 1.16 11.34
C LEU A 408 9.66 2.14 11.09
N LEU A 409 8.45 1.78 11.50
CA LEU A 409 7.32 2.68 11.53
C LEU A 409 6.64 2.58 12.89
N ARG A 410 6.47 3.73 13.54
CA ARG A 410 5.69 3.87 14.77
C ARG A 410 4.65 4.95 14.57
N ASP A 411 3.39 4.61 14.72
CA ASP A 411 2.30 5.56 14.60
C ASP A 411 1.29 5.49 15.76
N ASP A 412 0.51 6.58 15.89
CA ASP A 412 -0.54 6.74 16.89
C ASP A 412 -1.69 7.51 16.23
N MET A 413 -2.87 6.93 16.25
CA MET A 413 -4.09 7.46 15.64
C MET A 413 -5.21 7.54 16.69
N LEU A 414 -5.92 8.67 16.71
CA LEU A 414 -7.22 8.82 17.34
C LEU A 414 -8.26 9.15 16.28
N MET A 415 -9.35 8.39 16.24
CA MET A 415 -10.43 8.59 15.28
C MET A 415 -11.79 8.51 16.01
N ASP A 416 -12.61 9.53 15.83
CA ASP A 416 -14.04 9.47 16.08
C ASP A 416 -14.68 8.59 15.02
N GLN A 417 -15.37 7.53 15.40
CA GLN A 417 -15.92 6.53 14.48
C GLN A 417 -17.35 6.84 14.03
N ASP A 418 -18.07 7.67 14.80
CA ASP A 418 -19.42 8.09 14.44
C ASP A 418 -19.46 9.41 13.68
N TYR A 419 -18.37 10.19 13.72
CA TYR A 419 -18.18 11.49 13.04
C TYR A 419 -19.19 12.56 13.42
N THR A 420 -19.76 12.48 14.64
CA THR A 420 -20.77 13.42 15.14
C THR A 420 -20.33 14.11 16.44
N SER A 421 -21.12 15.06 16.93
CA SER A 421 -20.90 15.71 18.22
C SER A 421 -21.41 14.90 19.41
N THR A 422 -22.18 13.84 19.16
CA THR A 422 -22.68 12.93 20.19
C THR A 422 -21.65 11.83 20.41
N ASP A 423 -21.34 11.50 21.65
CA ASP A 423 -20.36 10.47 21.98
C ASP A 423 -20.97 9.07 21.81
N TYR A 424 -20.81 8.48 20.62
CA TYR A 424 -21.15 7.08 20.37
C TYR A 424 -19.94 6.18 20.52
N MET A 425 -18.83 6.50 19.83
CA MET A 425 -17.68 5.61 19.80
C MET A 425 -16.43 6.30 19.26
N HIS A 426 -15.29 6.02 19.86
CA HIS A 426 -14.00 6.39 19.31
C HIS A 426 -12.99 5.25 19.38
N LEU A 427 -11.98 5.31 18.52
CA LEU A 427 -10.91 4.33 18.39
C LEU A 427 -9.56 5.02 18.55
N THR A 428 -8.68 4.43 19.35
CA THR A 428 -7.25 4.72 19.25
C THR A 428 -6.53 3.52 18.61
N GLN A 429 -5.50 3.77 17.84
CA GLN A 429 -4.68 2.72 17.28
C GLN A 429 -3.20 3.13 17.33
N ARG A 430 -2.38 2.26 17.89
CA ARG A 430 -0.93 2.40 17.93
C ARG A 430 -0.30 1.23 17.19
N GLN A 431 0.59 1.53 16.27
CA GLN A 431 1.31 0.51 15.53
C GLN A 431 2.82 0.65 15.76
N LEU A 432 3.49 -0.48 15.85
CA LEU A 432 4.94 -0.61 15.78
C LEU A 432 5.24 -1.70 14.76
N GLN A 433 5.85 -1.27 13.65
CA GLN A 433 6.31 -2.16 12.60
C GLN A 433 7.82 -2.10 12.48
N ASN A 434 8.42 -3.27 12.36
CA ASN A 434 9.78 -3.46 11.87
C ASN A 434 9.69 -4.35 10.64
N ALA A 435 10.45 -4.05 9.59
CA ALA A 435 10.54 -4.89 8.41
C ALA A 435 11.97 -4.94 7.90
N LEU A 436 12.47 -6.13 7.64
CA LEU A 436 13.76 -6.39 7.01
C LEU A 436 13.50 -6.99 5.64
N THR A 437 14.17 -6.47 4.61
CA THR A 437 14.10 -7.03 3.26
C THR A 437 15.49 -7.22 2.69
N GLU A 438 15.66 -8.30 1.92
CA GLU A 438 16.84 -8.56 1.10
C GLU A 438 16.41 -8.84 -0.32
N GLU A 439 17.06 -8.20 -1.26
CA GLU A 439 16.84 -8.43 -2.68
C GLU A 439 18.15 -8.64 -3.39
N LEU A 440 18.33 -9.82 -3.95
CA LEU A 440 19.44 -10.17 -4.83
C LEU A 440 18.97 -10.15 -6.28
N THR A 441 19.72 -9.47 -7.14
CA THR A 441 19.43 -9.40 -8.57
C THR A 441 20.69 -9.61 -9.37
N VAL A 442 20.64 -10.50 -10.34
CA VAL A 442 21.69 -10.71 -11.32
C VAL A 442 21.11 -10.42 -12.70
N LYS A 443 21.78 -9.59 -13.48
CA LYS A 443 21.37 -9.29 -14.86
C LYS A 443 22.52 -9.41 -15.83
N SER A 444 22.23 -9.85 -17.05
CA SER A 444 23.21 -9.89 -18.14
C SER A 444 23.60 -8.49 -18.60
N THR A 445 24.87 -8.27 -18.91
CA THR A 445 25.41 -7.03 -19.47
C THR A 445 25.82 -7.17 -20.94
N THR A 446 25.79 -8.39 -21.49
CA THR A 446 26.16 -8.66 -22.91
C THR A 446 25.09 -8.10 -23.83
N ALA A 447 25.55 -7.37 -24.85
CA ALA A 447 24.73 -6.90 -25.97
C ALA A 447 24.49 -8.06 -26.95
N GLY A 448 23.68 -9.06 -26.56
CA GLY A 448 23.37 -10.23 -27.38
C GLY A 448 21.89 -10.35 -27.69
N ILE A 449 21.54 -11.40 -28.43
CA ILE A 449 20.16 -11.75 -28.75
C ILE A 449 19.34 -12.02 -27.49
N TRP A 450 19.97 -12.52 -26.43
CA TRP A 450 19.33 -12.88 -25.17
C TRP A 450 19.86 -12.04 -24.02
N ARG A 451 18.95 -11.27 -23.41
CA ARG A 451 19.20 -10.50 -22.18
C ARG A 451 18.28 -11.01 -21.09
N TRP A 452 18.80 -11.18 -19.90
CA TRP A 452 18.04 -11.74 -18.81
C TRP A 452 18.30 -11.05 -17.48
N THR A 453 17.31 -11.10 -16.60
CA THR A 453 17.39 -10.68 -15.21
C THR A 453 16.81 -11.77 -14.33
N SER A 454 17.56 -12.22 -13.34
CA SER A 454 17.10 -13.19 -12.32
C SER A 454 17.30 -12.59 -10.96
N GLY A 455 16.51 -13.06 -10.00
CA GLY A 455 16.72 -12.61 -8.62
C GLY A 455 15.89 -13.37 -7.60
N ALA A 456 16.19 -13.06 -6.36
CA ALA A 456 15.49 -13.55 -5.18
C ALA A 456 15.13 -12.38 -4.27
N PHE A 457 13.98 -12.46 -3.63
CA PHE A 457 13.47 -11.50 -2.67
C PHE A 457 13.08 -12.20 -1.39
N LEU A 458 13.52 -11.63 -0.27
CA LEU A 458 13.17 -12.08 1.06
C LEU A 458 12.63 -10.88 1.86
N SER A 459 11.52 -11.04 2.56
CA SER A 459 11.09 -10.06 3.53
C SER A 459 10.52 -10.70 4.79
N TYR A 460 10.79 -10.09 5.91
CA TYR A 460 10.19 -10.42 7.18
C TYR A 460 9.72 -9.14 7.89
N GLN A 461 8.43 -9.11 8.23
CA GLN A 461 7.78 -7.99 8.88
C GLN A 461 7.26 -8.41 10.25
N TRP A 462 7.50 -7.58 11.26
CA TRP A 462 6.87 -7.66 12.59
C TRP A 462 5.95 -6.47 12.75
N LEU A 463 4.67 -6.70 12.81
CA LEU A 463 3.69 -5.65 13.08
C LEU A 463 2.96 -5.96 14.38
N LYS A 464 3.05 -5.02 15.35
CA LYS A 464 2.23 -4.99 16.55
C LYS A 464 1.24 -3.85 16.44
N THR A 465 -0.04 -4.15 16.61
CA THR A 465 -1.13 -3.17 16.63
C THR A 465 -1.85 -3.26 17.97
N ASP A 466 -1.97 -2.13 18.66
CA ASP A 466 -2.80 -1.92 19.85
C ASP A 466 -3.95 -1.01 19.42
N ALA A 467 -5.19 -1.54 19.44
CA ALA A 467 -6.35 -0.87 18.84
C ALA A 467 -7.60 -0.96 19.75
N PRO A 468 -7.60 -0.33 20.94
CA PRO A 468 -8.76 -0.28 21.79
C PRO A 468 -9.89 0.55 21.19
N VAL A 469 -11.12 0.02 21.35
CA VAL A 469 -12.37 0.69 20.99
C VAL A 469 -13.11 1.06 22.27
N PHE A 470 -13.59 2.31 22.34
CA PHE A 470 -14.33 2.86 23.48
C PHE A 470 -15.74 3.24 23.03
N PHE A 471 -16.73 2.86 23.82
CA PHE A 471 -18.13 3.12 23.55
C PHE A 471 -18.67 4.19 24.51
N GLY A 472 -19.23 5.24 23.93
CA GLY A 472 -19.76 6.38 24.68
C GLY A 472 -21.23 6.22 25.07
N PRO A 473 -21.78 7.23 25.77
CA PRO A 473 -23.18 7.27 26.22
C PRO A 473 -24.20 7.05 25.12
N GLY A 474 -23.92 7.51 23.90
CA GLY A 474 -24.81 7.29 22.74
C GLY A 474 -25.13 5.82 22.46
N ILE A 475 -24.20 4.89 22.77
CA ILE A 475 -24.40 3.45 22.67
C ILE A 475 -24.79 2.85 24.04
N THR A 476 -24.12 3.23 25.12
CA THR A 476 -24.29 2.56 26.42
C THR A 476 -25.56 2.98 27.16
N GLN A 477 -26.05 4.20 26.94
CA GLN A 477 -27.29 4.68 27.64
C GLN A 477 -28.56 3.97 27.16
N PRO A 478 -28.84 3.72 25.89
CA PRO A 478 -29.96 2.89 25.45
C PRO A 478 -29.94 1.49 26.08
N ILE A 479 -28.72 0.90 26.19
CA ILE A 479 -28.51 -0.41 26.82
C ILE A 479 -28.87 -0.32 28.31
N SER A 480 -28.36 0.68 29.02
CA SER A 480 -28.61 0.95 30.42
C SER A 480 -30.12 1.09 30.69
N THR A 481 -30.82 1.91 29.89
CA THR A 481 -32.26 2.14 29.99
C THR A 481 -33.06 0.85 29.76
N ALA A 482 -32.66 0.03 28.77
CA ALA A 482 -33.32 -1.25 28.50
C ALA A 482 -33.12 -2.24 29.66
N LEU A 483 -31.91 -2.35 30.19
CA LEU A 483 -31.61 -3.20 31.36
C LEU A 483 -32.33 -2.72 32.60
N GLN A 484 -32.35 -1.41 32.87
CA GLN A 484 -33.08 -0.80 33.99
C GLN A 484 -34.56 -1.16 33.92
N ARG A 485 -35.24 -0.97 32.78
CA ARG A 485 -36.64 -1.31 32.57
C ARG A 485 -36.92 -2.79 32.79
N ILE A 486 -36.07 -3.68 32.24
CA ILE A 486 -36.20 -5.14 32.37
C ILE A 486 -36.10 -5.53 33.88
N THR A 487 -35.12 -4.98 34.60
CA THR A 487 -34.86 -5.26 35.99
C THR A 487 -36.02 -4.74 36.87
N TYR A 488 -36.43 -3.47 36.64
CA TYR A 488 -37.57 -2.87 37.34
C TYR A 488 -38.84 -3.69 37.14
N ASN A 489 -39.23 -3.99 35.90
CA ASN A 489 -40.43 -4.77 35.61
C ASN A 489 -40.34 -6.19 36.21
N GLY A 490 -39.17 -6.80 36.19
CA GLY A 490 -38.96 -8.12 36.79
C GLY A 490 -39.19 -8.12 38.31
N ILE A 491 -38.65 -7.12 39.00
CA ILE A 491 -38.83 -6.96 40.45
C ILE A 491 -40.30 -6.68 40.80
N VAL A 492 -40.92 -5.71 40.11
CA VAL A 492 -42.35 -5.37 40.30
C VAL A 492 -43.23 -6.60 40.07
N SER A 493 -43.00 -7.34 38.97
CA SER A 493 -43.77 -8.55 38.65
C SER A 493 -43.61 -9.63 39.73
N ALA A 494 -42.39 -9.87 40.21
CA ALA A 494 -42.12 -10.86 41.24
C ALA A 494 -42.77 -10.47 42.57
N MET A 495 -42.73 -9.19 42.93
CA MET A 495 -43.44 -8.68 44.15
C MET A 495 -44.95 -8.78 43.98
N ALA A 496 -45.52 -8.37 42.86
CA ALA A 496 -46.92 -8.47 42.57
C ALA A 496 -47.41 -9.93 42.60
N GLN A 497 -46.66 -10.88 42.03
CA GLN A 497 -46.99 -12.31 42.11
C GLN A 497 -47.07 -12.81 43.55
N ARG A 498 -46.15 -12.40 44.41
CA ARG A 498 -46.21 -12.75 45.83
C ARG A 498 -47.49 -12.17 46.56
N MET A 499 -47.85 -10.92 46.22
CA MET A 499 -49.07 -10.31 46.76
C MET A 499 -50.36 -10.95 46.22
N MET A 500 -50.34 -11.34 44.91
CA MET A 500 -51.47 -12.10 44.35
C MET A 500 -51.63 -13.48 44.99
N ALA A 501 -50.54 -14.18 45.32
CA ALA A 501 -50.54 -15.44 46.02
C ALA A 501 -51.11 -15.33 47.41
N GLN A 502 -51.15 -14.10 47.99
CA GLN A 502 -51.80 -13.74 49.25
C GLN A 502 -53.27 -13.27 49.10
N GLY A 503 -53.88 -13.45 47.93
CA GLY A 503 -55.27 -13.10 47.66
C GLY A 503 -55.47 -11.67 47.12
N MET A 504 -54.44 -10.90 46.80
CA MET A 504 -54.63 -9.52 46.34
C MET A 504 -54.99 -9.50 44.82
N PRO A 505 -55.98 -8.68 44.42
CA PRO A 505 -56.30 -8.50 43.00
C PRO A 505 -55.09 -7.99 42.17
N GLN A 506 -54.97 -8.42 40.95
CA GLN A 506 -53.81 -8.17 40.13
C GLN A 506 -53.47 -6.69 39.98
N GLU A 507 -54.43 -5.81 39.68
CA GLU A 507 -54.19 -4.38 39.52
C GLU A 507 -53.65 -3.74 40.80
N VAL A 508 -54.25 -4.10 41.94
CA VAL A 508 -53.84 -3.60 43.26
C VAL A 508 -52.44 -4.10 43.62
N ALA A 509 -52.15 -5.39 43.32
CA ALA A 509 -50.87 -5.99 43.58
C ALA A 509 -49.76 -5.33 42.73
N MET A 510 -50.03 -5.05 41.45
CA MET A 510 -49.07 -4.35 40.56
C MET A 510 -48.81 -2.93 41.04
N THR A 511 -49.86 -2.13 41.35
CA THR A 511 -49.73 -0.74 41.83
C THR A 511 -48.95 -0.67 43.15
N ARG A 512 -49.24 -1.57 44.11
CA ARG A 512 -48.51 -1.64 45.37
C ARG A 512 -47.06 -2.07 45.19
N ALA A 513 -46.80 -3.04 44.32
CA ALA A 513 -45.45 -3.49 44.00
C ALA A 513 -44.61 -2.35 43.36
N GLN A 514 -45.19 -1.58 42.45
CA GLN A 514 -44.52 -0.40 41.86
C GLN A 514 -44.19 0.63 42.94
N ALA A 515 -45.20 1.04 43.74
CA ALA A 515 -45.02 2.00 44.83
C ALA A 515 -43.94 1.55 45.83
N ALA A 516 -43.89 0.25 46.17
CA ALA A 516 -42.89 -0.30 47.08
C ALA A 516 -41.48 -0.26 46.51
N VAL A 517 -41.32 -0.57 45.21
CA VAL A 517 -40.00 -0.49 44.51
C VAL A 517 -39.54 0.97 44.46
N ASP A 518 -40.43 1.92 44.11
CA ASP A 518 -40.11 3.34 44.02
C ASP A 518 -39.75 3.95 45.36
N ALA A 519 -40.51 3.64 46.42
CA ALA A 519 -40.25 4.07 47.80
C ALA A 519 -38.93 3.52 48.36
N ALA A 520 -38.51 2.37 47.91
CA ALA A 520 -37.20 1.78 48.25
C ALA A 520 -36.02 2.36 47.47
N GLY A 521 -36.22 3.40 46.64
CA GLY A 521 -35.20 4.04 45.84
C GLY A 521 -35.12 3.58 44.38
N GLY A 522 -36.11 2.77 43.93
CA GLY A 522 -36.25 2.36 42.53
C GLY A 522 -35.12 1.49 41.99
N VAL A 523 -34.93 1.55 40.68
CA VAL A 523 -33.82 0.88 39.95
C VAL A 523 -33.12 1.90 39.07
N SER A 524 -31.81 2.04 39.20
CA SER A 524 -30.94 2.80 38.32
C SER A 524 -29.84 1.88 37.78
N MET A 525 -29.55 1.99 36.48
CA MET A 525 -28.48 1.20 35.85
C MET A 525 -27.68 2.05 34.87
N SER A 526 -26.34 1.85 34.84
CA SER A 526 -25.45 2.36 33.81
C SER A 526 -24.54 1.25 33.32
N ALA A 527 -24.15 1.33 32.05
CA ALA A 527 -23.23 0.40 31.41
C ALA A 527 -22.04 1.17 30.84
N ASP A 528 -20.83 0.73 31.15
CA ASP A 528 -19.60 1.16 30.53
C ASP A 528 -19.01 -0.01 29.72
N MET A 529 -18.55 0.25 28.48
CA MET A 529 -18.04 -0.79 27.61
C MET A 529 -16.77 -0.36 26.92
N LYS A 530 -15.77 -1.26 26.89
CA LYS A 530 -14.54 -1.11 26.14
C LYS A 530 -14.04 -2.43 25.59
N VAL A 531 -13.38 -2.38 24.44
CA VAL A 531 -12.77 -3.55 23.79
C VAL A 531 -11.28 -3.25 23.52
N PRO A 532 -10.37 -3.51 24.46
CA PRO A 532 -8.94 -3.47 24.20
C PRO A 532 -8.53 -4.66 23.34
N GLY A 533 -7.53 -4.46 22.47
CA GLY A 533 -7.03 -5.53 21.62
C GLY A 533 -5.58 -5.28 21.18
N VAL A 534 -4.75 -6.29 21.43
CA VAL A 534 -3.36 -6.32 20.98
C VAL A 534 -3.18 -7.44 19.96
N PHE A 535 -2.72 -7.04 18.78
CA PHE A 535 -2.54 -7.93 17.64
C PHE A 535 -1.08 -7.93 17.21
N ARG A 536 -0.50 -9.11 17.01
CA ARG A 536 0.80 -9.30 16.38
C ARG A 536 0.60 -10.05 15.08
N THR A 537 0.96 -9.41 13.96
CA THR A 537 0.76 -9.96 12.61
C THR A 537 2.10 -10.04 11.88
N PRO A 538 2.99 -11.00 12.24
CA PRO A 538 4.20 -11.21 11.48
C PRO A 538 3.88 -11.75 10.09
N GLN A 539 4.66 -11.33 9.11
CA GLN A 539 4.54 -11.77 7.72
C GLN A 539 5.91 -12.10 7.16
N PHE A 540 6.01 -13.23 6.50
CA PHE A 540 7.20 -13.72 5.82
C PHE A 540 6.90 -13.92 4.33
N ASN A 541 7.76 -13.39 3.46
CA ASN A 541 7.64 -13.59 2.02
C ASN A 541 8.99 -13.95 1.41
N VAL A 542 8.99 -14.98 0.56
CA VAL A 542 10.12 -15.37 -0.29
C VAL A 542 9.65 -15.44 -1.73
N GLY A 543 10.41 -14.84 -2.63
CA GLY A 543 10.13 -14.90 -4.06
C GLY A 543 11.40 -15.13 -4.89
N VAL A 544 11.30 -15.96 -5.92
CA VAL A 544 12.36 -16.16 -6.92
C VAL A 544 11.79 -15.80 -8.28
N PHE A 545 12.54 -15.04 -9.08
CA PHE A 545 12.07 -14.57 -10.36
C PHE A 545 13.14 -14.63 -11.45
N HIS A 546 12.66 -14.76 -12.68
CA HIS A 546 13.45 -14.68 -13.89
C HIS A 546 12.66 -13.98 -14.98
N GLU A 547 13.30 -13.08 -15.72
CA GLU A 547 12.78 -12.48 -16.95
C GLU A 547 13.83 -12.54 -18.03
N SER A 548 13.47 -13.10 -19.18
CA SER A 548 14.25 -13.16 -20.42
C SER A 548 13.67 -12.20 -21.45
N ASN A 549 14.54 -11.44 -22.11
CA ASN A 549 14.23 -10.62 -23.26
C ASN A 549 15.04 -11.16 -24.45
N VAL A 550 14.35 -11.71 -25.44
CA VAL A 550 14.96 -12.37 -26.61
C VAL A 550 14.66 -11.55 -27.85
N HIS A 551 15.69 -11.05 -28.53
CA HIS A 551 15.56 -10.42 -29.83
C HIS A 551 15.33 -11.51 -30.89
N LEU A 552 14.09 -11.68 -31.32
CA LEU A 552 13.71 -12.63 -32.36
C LEU A 552 14.15 -12.14 -33.73
N THR A 553 14.12 -10.82 -33.92
CA THR A 553 14.67 -10.11 -35.07
C THR A 553 15.23 -8.76 -34.56
N ASP A 554 15.88 -7.99 -35.46
CA ASP A 554 16.38 -6.64 -35.12
C ASP A 554 15.29 -5.69 -34.62
N ARG A 555 14.01 -5.97 -34.92
CA ARG A 555 12.87 -5.13 -34.55
C ARG A 555 11.91 -5.80 -33.55
N LEU A 556 11.92 -7.12 -33.41
CA LEU A 556 10.97 -7.86 -32.60
C LEU A 556 11.68 -8.48 -31.40
N THR A 557 11.24 -8.07 -30.20
CA THR A 557 11.70 -8.62 -28.92
C THR A 557 10.58 -9.34 -28.21
N ALA A 558 10.84 -10.57 -27.77
CA ALA A 558 9.96 -11.33 -26.88
C ALA A 558 10.44 -11.20 -25.42
N THR A 559 9.51 -10.91 -24.52
CA THR A 559 9.74 -10.87 -23.07
C THR A 559 9.03 -12.05 -22.44
N LEU A 560 9.75 -12.89 -21.72
CA LEU A 560 9.22 -14.04 -20.99
C LEU A 560 9.64 -13.94 -19.52
N GLY A 561 8.70 -13.86 -18.62
CA GLY A 561 8.98 -13.74 -17.19
C GLY A 561 8.19 -14.72 -16.36
N LEU A 562 8.79 -15.17 -15.25
CA LEU A 562 8.17 -16.06 -14.29
C LEU A 562 8.68 -15.74 -12.90
N ARG A 563 7.76 -15.70 -11.92
CA ARG A 563 8.08 -15.60 -10.50
C ARG A 563 7.25 -16.60 -9.69
N TYR A 564 7.87 -17.17 -8.69
CA TYR A 564 7.21 -17.94 -7.67
C TYR A 564 7.37 -17.24 -6.32
N ASP A 565 6.24 -16.94 -5.66
CA ASP A 565 6.18 -16.32 -4.33
C ASP A 565 5.54 -17.28 -3.33
N LEU A 566 6.20 -17.43 -2.18
CA LEU A 566 5.66 -18.02 -0.96
C LEU A 566 5.42 -16.90 0.04
N ASN A 567 4.19 -16.75 0.52
CA ASN A 567 3.81 -15.77 1.52
C ASN A 567 3.16 -16.47 2.71
N ARG A 568 3.70 -16.27 3.92
CA ARG A 568 3.12 -16.72 5.17
C ARG A 568 2.72 -15.50 6.01
N VAL A 569 1.47 -15.50 6.46
CA VAL A 569 0.91 -14.47 7.35
C VAL A 569 0.42 -15.16 8.61
N ASP A 570 0.90 -14.69 9.74
CA ASP A 570 0.48 -15.16 11.06
C ASP A 570 -0.33 -14.06 11.76
N ILE A 571 -1.20 -14.43 12.68
CA ILE A 571 -1.84 -13.54 13.64
C ILE A 571 -1.80 -14.16 15.03
N ASN A 572 -1.36 -13.38 16.01
CA ASN A 572 -1.53 -13.68 17.42
C ASN A 572 -2.33 -12.52 18.01
N TYR A 573 -3.45 -12.82 18.63
CA TYR A 573 -4.35 -11.84 19.21
C TYR A 573 -4.53 -12.10 20.69
N ASP A 574 -4.62 -10.99 21.44
CA ASP A 574 -4.88 -10.94 22.87
C ASP A 574 -5.86 -9.79 23.09
N THR A 575 -7.14 -10.15 23.27
CA THR A 575 -8.24 -9.19 23.35
C THR A 575 -9.13 -9.56 24.52
N LYS A 576 -9.61 -8.56 25.25
CA LYS A 576 -10.56 -8.74 26.36
C LYS A 576 -11.59 -7.62 26.36
N ALA A 577 -12.81 -7.92 25.94
CA ALA A 577 -13.91 -6.99 26.07
C ALA A 577 -14.43 -6.98 27.51
N ILE A 578 -14.82 -5.81 28.01
CA ILE A 578 -15.32 -5.60 29.35
C ILE A 578 -16.57 -4.71 29.27
N MET A 579 -17.67 -5.17 29.87
CA MET A 579 -18.85 -4.38 30.13
C MET A 579 -19.04 -4.33 31.64
N ALA A 580 -18.95 -3.14 32.25
CA ALA A 580 -19.26 -2.90 33.63
C ALA A 580 -20.70 -2.40 33.74
N LEU A 581 -21.54 -3.18 34.43
CA LEU A 581 -22.94 -2.84 34.75
C LEU A 581 -22.99 -2.33 36.18
N ASN A 582 -23.12 -1.00 36.32
CA ASN A 582 -23.34 -0.36 37.63
C ASN A 582 -24.85 -0.26 37.87
N SER A 583 -25.33 -0.78 38.97
CA SER A 583 -26.74 -0.78 39.33
C SER A 583 -26.93 -0.28 40.73
N THR A 584 -28.04 0.45 40.98
CA THR A 584 -28.60 0.70 42.30
C THR A 584 -30.00 0.17 42.26
N VAL A 585 -30.30 -0.86 43.08
CA VAL A 585 -31.57 -1.54 43.12
C VAL A 585 -32.07 -1.41 44.54
N MET A 586 -33.22 -0.69 44.75
CA MET A 586 -33.84 -0.47 46.07
C MET A 586 -32.79 0.00 47.10
N GLY A 587 -31.97 1.00 46.74
CA GLY A 587 -30.94 1.58 47.59
C GLY A 587 -29.61 0.80 47.67
N THR A 588 -29.57 -0.41 47.18
CA THR A 588 -28.32 -1.24 47.17
C THR A 588 -27.56 -1.04 45.91
N ALA A 589 -26.33 -0.51 45.99
CA ALA A 589 -25.41 -0.35 44.84
C ALA A 589 -24.59 -1.61 44.59
N ALA A 590 -24.43 -1.99 43.33
CA ALA A 590 -23.57 -3.09 42.90
C ALA A 590 -22.97 -2.81 41.55
N THR A 591 -21.70 -3.22 41.34
CA THR A 591 -21.06 -3.26 40.03
C THR A 591 -20.88 -4.73 39.65
N ARG A 592 -21.28 -5.07 38.44
CA ARG A 592 -21.14 -6.42 37.87
C ARG A 592 -20.40 -6.34 36.56
N LEU A 593 -19.55 -7.31 36.31
CA LEU A 593 -18.73 -7.38 35.08
C LEU A 593 -19.23 -8.50 34.18
N VAL A 594 -19.39 -8.18 32.90
CA VAL A 594 -19.41 -9.17 31.83
C VAL A 594 -18.13 -9.02 31.09
N THR A 595 -17.38 -10.11 30.99
CA THR A 595 -16.09 -10.13 30.23
C THR A 595 -16.14 -11.19 29.14
N SER A 596 -15.43 -10.92 28.05
CA SER A 596 -15.18 -11.88 26.98
C SER A 596 -13.76 -11.71 26.51
N ALA A 597 -12.95 -12.79 26.56
CA ALA A 597 -11.53 -12.76 26.25
C ALA A 597 -11.19 -13.77 25.16
N LEU A 598 -10.52 -13.29 24.10
CA LEU A 598 -9.99 -14.14 23.05
C LEU A 598 -8.46 -14.01 23.02
N ASN A 599 -7.77 -15.11 23.28
CA ASN A 599 -6.30 -15.19 23.25
C ASN A 599 -5.88 -16.45 22.50
N HIS A 600 -5.46 -16.29 21.24
CA HIS A 600 -5.07 -17.41 20.40
C HIS A 600 -4.18 -16.91 19.24
N GLY A 601 -3.66 -17.87 18.41
CA GLY A 601 -2.90 -17.56 17.22
C GLY A 601 -3.22 -18.53 16.08
N THR A 602 -3.14 -18.03 14.86
CA THR A 602 -3.30 -18.83 13.64
C THR A 602 -2.41 -18.30 12.52
N HIS A 603 -2.26 -19.09 11.46
CA HIS A 603 -1.50 -18.67 10.29
C HIS A 603 -2.14 -19.15 8.98
N LYS A 604 -1.77 -18.51 7.89
CA LYS A 604 -2.08 -18.90 6.52
C LYS A 604 -0.83 -18.80 5.67
N ALA A 605 -0.64 -19.75 4.76
CA ALA A 605 0.41 -19.73 3.75
C ALA A 605 -0.23 -19.73 2.36
N TYR A 606 0.34 -18.92 1.47
CA TYR A 606 -0.15 -18.73 0.10
C TYR A 606 1.00 -18.83 -0.88
N ASN A 607 0.79 -19.57 -1.95
CA ASN A 607 1.74 -19.72 -3.05
C ASN A 607 1.17 -19.03 -4.29
N GLN A 608 2.03 -18.28 -5.00
CA GLN A 608 1.64 -17.58 -6.22
C GLN A 608 2.67 -17.80 -7.32
N LEU A 609 2.19 -18.20 -8.49
CA LEU A 609 2.96 -18.22 -9.72
C LEU A 609 2.54 -17.01 -10.58
N LEU A 610 3.52 -16.19 -10.99
CA LEU A 610 3.29 -14.89 -11.63
C LEU A 610 3.99 -14.84 -13.00
N PRO A 611 3.37 -15.38 -14.05
CA PRO A 611 3.89 -15.34 -15.40
C PRO A 611 3.70 -13.95 -16.03
N LYS A 612 4.59 -13.63 -16.98
CA LYS A 612 4.52 -12.50 -17.91
C LYS A 612 4.99 -12.94 -19.29
N VAL A 613 4.22 -12.58 -20.29
CA VAL A 613 4.60 -12.77 -21.71
C VAL A 613 4.38 -11.44 -22.42
N GLY A 614 5.36 -10.96 -23.14
CA GLY A 614 5.29 -9.72 -23.89
C GLY A 614 5.97 -9.82 -25.25
N LEU A 615 5.49 -9.04 -26.20
CA LEU A 615 6.11 -8.81 -27.49
C LEU A 615 6.25 -7.32 -27.72
N THR A 616 7.40 -6.87 -28.16
CA THR A 616 7.67 -5.47 -28.52
C THR A 616 8.21 -5.41 -29.95
N LEU A 617 7.52 -4.69 -30.82
CA LEU A 617 7.93 -4.43 -32.18
C LEU A 617 8.40 -2.98 -32.31
N THR A 618 9.70 -2.77 -32.54
CA THR A 618 10.28 -1.45 -32.87
C THR A 618 9.88 -1.08 -34.29
N THR A 619 9.20 0.06 -34.46
CA THR A 619 8.63 0.47 -35.74
C THR A 619 9.56 1.34 -36.58
N ASP A 620 10.43 2.11 -35.90
CA ASP A 620 11.35 3.04 -36.56
C ASP A 620 12.71 3.16 -35.83
N GLU A 621 13.63 3.89 -36.42
CA GLU A 621 14.97 4.14 -35.86
C GLU A 621 14.94 5.13 -34.66
N SER A 622 13.88 5.88 -34.48
CA SER A 622 13.68 6.78 -33.31
C SER A 622 13.35 6.02 -32.01
N GLY A 623 13.15 4.69 -32.09
CA GLY A 623 12.80 3.83 -30.99
C GLY A 623 11.30 3.82 -30.69
N SER A 624 10.46 4.28 -31.63
CA SER A 624 9.02 4.05 -31.53
C SER A 624 8.72 2.55 -31.56
N ASN A 625 7.75 2.13 -30.76
CA ASN A 625 7.41 0.70 -30.68
C ASN A 625 5.93 0.49 -30.38
N VAL A 626 5.45 -0.68 -30.75
CA VAL A 626 4.13 -1.23 -30.37
C VAL A 626 4.38 -2.50 -29.59
N TYR A 627 3.61 -2.70 -28.53
CA TYR A 627 3.76 -3.88 -27.69
C TYR A 627 2.42 -4.52 -27.34
N ALA A 628 2.47 -5.82 -27.05
CA ALA A 628 1.40 -6.58 -26.42
C ALA A 628 1.97 -7.31 -25.20
N THR A 629 1.22 -7.35 -24.11
CA THR A 629 1.65 -8.08 -22.91
C THR A 629 0.48 -8.73 -22.17
N VAL A 630 0.78 -9.89 -21.59
CA VAL A 630 -0.09 -10.60 -20.66
C VAL A 630 0.70 -10.80 -19.38
N SER A 631 0.14 -10.36 -18.25
CA SER A 631 0.81 -10.46 -16.97
C SER A 631 -0.16 -10.77 -15.84
N LYS A 632 0.34 -11.46 -14.79
CA LYS A 632 -0.41 -11.77 -13.59
C LYS A 632 0.17 -10.99 -12.40
N GLY A 633 -0.73 -10.44 -11.59
CA GLY A 633 -0.41 -9.82 -10.31
C GLY A 633 -1.20 -10.42 -9.18
N TYR A 634 -0.77 -10.14 -7.93
CA TYR A 634 -1.52 -10.50 -6.76
C TYR A 634 -1.28 -9.56 -5.60
N ARG A 635 -2.26 -9.53 -4.69
CA ARG A 635 -2.19 -8.90 -3.39
C ARG A 635 -2.34 -9.97 -2.30
N SER A 636 -1.51 -9.91 -1.26
CA SER A 636 -1.50 -10.91 -0.19
C SER A 636 -2.85 -10.99 0.53
N GLY A 637 -3.20 -12.19 1.00
CA GLY A 637 -4.24 -12.41 1.98
C GLY A 637 -3.80 -11.97 3.39
N GLY A 638 -4.66 -12.15 4.37
CA GLY A 638 -4.37 -11.73 5.75
C GLY A 638 -5.52 -11.96 6.71
N PHE A 639 -5.55 -11.16 7.79
CA PHE A 639 -6.53 -11.24 8.86
C PHE A 639 -7.13 -9.87 9.19
N ASN A 640 -8.42 -9.86 9.53
CA ASN A 640 -9.19 -8.68 9.91
C ASN A 640 -9.14 -8.45 11.41
N ILE A 641 -8.22 -7.62 11.89
CA ILE A 641 -8.14 -7.28 13.32
C ILE A 641 -9.33 -6.43 13.78
N GLN A 642 -9.97 -5.71 12.86
CA GLN A 642 -11.12 -4.83 13.15
C GLN A 642 -12.39 -5.61 13.52
N MET A 643 -12.48 -6.90 13.14
CA MET A 643 -13.64 -7.72 13.45
C MET A 643 -13.73 -8.09 14.93
N PHE A 644 -12.63 -8.10 15.66
CA PHE A 644 -12.63 -8.49 17.07
C PHE A 644 -13.51 -7.59 17.95
N SER A 645 -13.57 -6.29 17.68
CA SER A 645 -14.45 -5.37 18.42
C SER A 645 -15.92 -5.70 18.21
N ASP A 646 -16.32 -6.10 17.01
CA ASP A 646 -17.69 -6.47 16.69
C ASP A 646 -18.07 -7.84 17.30
N ILE A 647 -17.19 -8.83 17.17
CA ILE A 647 -17.37 -10.17 17.75
C ILE A 647 -17.55 -10.05 19.26
N LEU A 648 -16.59 -9.43 19.96
CA LEU A 648 -16.58 -9.35 21.41
C LEU A 648 -17.70 -8.48 21.96
N GLN A 649 -18.03 -7.35 21.31
CA GLN A 649 -19.18 -6.54 21.70
C GLN A 649 -20.49 -7.34 21.60
N THR A 650 -20.68 -8.11 20.51
CA THR A 650 -21.85 -8.96 20.31
C THR A 650 -21.98 -9.98 21.43
N GLU A 651 -20.87 -10.60 21.84
CA GLU A 651 -20.84 -11.55 22.96
C GLU A 651 -21.17 -10.90 24.30
N LEU A 652 -20.64 -9.70 24.61
CA LEU A 652 -20.99 -8.96 25.82
C LEU A 652 -22.49 -8.65 25.88
N MET A 653 -23.05 -8.16 24.76
CA MET A 653 -24.46 -7.82 24.65
C MET A 653 -25.38 -9.05 24.81
N ALA A 654 -25.02 -10.18 24.18
CA ALA A 654 -25.79 -11.42 24.32
C ALA A 654 -25.82 -11.95 25.75
N ASN A 655 -24.76 -11.70 26.52
CA ASN A 655 -24.60 -12.22 27.87
C ASN A 655 -24.85 -11.18 28.99
N ALA A 656 -25.25 -9.94 28.66
CA ALA A 656 -25.45 -8.85 29.62
C ALA A 656 -26.41 -9.21 30.76
N ARG A 657 -27.45 -10.02 30.48
CA ARG A 657 -28.44 -10.47 31.51
C ARG A 657 -27.84 -11.45 32.51
N ARG A 658 -26.80 -12.21 32.18
CA ARG A 658 -26.17 -13.18 33.09
C ARG A 658 -25.46 -12.49 34.25
N ALA A 659 -25.03 -11.25 34.07
CA ALA A 659 -24.43 -10.46 35.13
C ALA A 659 -25.40 -10.05 36.25
N GLN A 660 -26.70 -10.26 36.08
CA GLN A 660 -27.66 -10.04 37.17
C GLN A 660 -27.44 -11.01 38.34
N GLN A 661 -26.82 -12.18 38.10
CA GLN A 661 -26.56 -13.21 39.10
C GLN A 661 -25.13 -13.14 39.68
N GLY A 662 -24.25 -12.30 39.15
CA GLY A 662 -22.83 -12.15 39.50
C GLY A 662 -22.00 -11.75 38.33
N ASP A 663 -20.68 -11.60 38.53
CA ASP A 663 -19.76 -11.40 37.45
C ASP A 663 -19.77 -12.62 36.50
N TYR A 664 -19.73 -12.37 35.20
CA TYR A 664 -19.82 -13.43 34.18
C TYR A 664 -18.72 -13.30 33.15
N ASP A 665 -17.93 -14.35 33.02
CA ASP A 665 -16.93 -14.48 31.97
C ASP A 665 -17.47 -15.41 30.87
N VAL A 666 -17.48 -14.92 29.61
CA VAL A 666 -17.99 -15.68 28.46
C VAL A 666 -17.01 -16.81 28.15
N PRO A 667 -17.44 -18.09 28.27
CA PRO A 667 -16.54 -19.21 27.98
C PRO A 667 -16.35 -19.37 26.49
N HIS A 668 -15.13 -19.76 26.09
CA HIS A 668 -14.77 -20.07 24.71
C HIS A 668 -14.17 -21.46 24.59
N THR A 669 -14.63 -22.21 23.60
CA THR A 669 -14.15 -23.54 23.24
C THR A 669 -13.20 -23.48 22.04
N GLU A 670 -12.45 -24.56 21.76
CA GLU A 670 -11.63 -24.67 20.54
C GLU A 670 -12.48 -24.46 19.26
N ALA A 671 -13.73 -24.91 19.24
CA ALA A 671 -14.64 -24.70 18.14
C ALA A 671 -14.98 -23.19 17.92
N ASP A 672 -15.03 -22.41 19.00
CA ASP A 672 -15.22 -20.96 18.93
C ASP A 672 -13.99 -20.27 18.35
N TYR A 673 -12.78 -20.67 18.79
CA TYR A 673 -11.52 -20.17 18.20
C TYR A 673 -11.40 -20.54 16.72
N ASP A 674 -11.75 -21.77 16.32
CA ASP A 674 -11.78 -22.17 14.92
C ASP A 674 -12.76 -21.33 14.08
N ARG A 675 -13.94 -21.01 14.63
CA ARG A 675 -14.92 -20.14 13.97
C ARG A 675 -14.38 -18.72 13.82
N VAL A 676 -13.80 -18.14 14.87
CA VAL A 676 -13.17 -16.82 14.83
C VAL A 676 -12.05 -16.79 13.79
N ASN A 677 -11.13 -17.77 13.80
CA ASN A 677 -9.99 -17.87 12.87
C ASN A 677 -10.43 -17.98 11.40
N LYS A 678 -11.55 -18.65 11.12
CA LYS A 678 -12.13 -18.72 9.76
C LYS A 678 -12.77 -17.38 9.37
N THR A 679 -13.46 -16.73 10.30
CA THR A 679 -14.18 -15.47 10.06
C THR A 679 -13.25 -14.29 9.80
N ILE A 680 -12.13 -14.19 10.53
CA ILE A 680 -11.20 -13.06 10.38
C ILE A 680 -10.28 -13.19 9.17
N ALA A 681 -10.14 -14.38 8.57
CA ALA A 681 -9.21 -14.62 7.47
C ALA A 681 -9.78 -14.19 6.12
N TYR A 682 -8.93 -13.57 5.27
CA TYR A 682 -9.25 -13.30 3.88
C TYR A 682 -8.15 -13.81 2.93
N LYS A 683 -8.57 -14.21 1.72
CA LYS A 683 -7.72 -14.83 0.70
C LYS A 683 -6.95 -13.79 -0.12
N PRO A 684 -5.84 -14.18 -0.78
CA PRO A 684 -5.20 -13.34 -1.78
C PRO A 684 -6.15 -12.95 -2.91
N GLU A 685 -6.03 -11.69 -3.35
CA GLU A 685 -6.62 -11.21 -4.60
C GLU A 685 -5.64 -11.46 -5.73
N THR A 686 -6.11 -11.80 -6.91
CA THR A 686 -5.28 -12.03 -8.09
C THR A 686 -5.90 -11.39 -9.32
N SER A 687 -5.06 -10.85 -10.21
CA SER A 687 -5.50 -10.30 -11.49
C SER A 687 -4.69 -10.81 -12.66
N TRP A 688 -5.36 -10.95 -13.81
CA TRP A 688 -4.74 -11.09 -15.12
C TRP A 688 -4.96 -9.81 -15.90
N ASN A 689 -3.89 -9.28 -16.50
CA ASN A 689 -3.90 -8.11 -17.36
C ASN A 689 -3.53 -8.49 -18.78
N TYR A 690 -4.34 -8.08 -19.73
CA TYR A 690 -4.12 -8.16 -21.16
C TYR A 690 -4.00 -6.73 -21.67
N GLU A 691 -2.88 -6.38 -22.29
CA GLU A 691 -2.57 -5.01 -22.65
C GLU A 691 -1.97 -4.95 -24.06
N LEU A 692 -2.43 -3.98 -24.84
CA LEU A 692 -1.86 -3.56 -26.12
C LEU A 692 -1.50 -2.09 -26.00
N GLY A 693 -0.27 -1.71 -26.39
CA GLY A 693 0.14 -0.31 -26.29
C GLY A 693 1.16 0.09 -27.34
N ALA A 694 1.47 1.37 -27.35
CA ALA A 694 2.46 1.96 -28.25
C ALA A 694 3.21 3.10 -27.54
N HIS A 695 4.50 3.19 -27.80
CA HIS A 695 5.37 4.31 -27.45
C HIS A 695 5.88 4.93 -28.73
N LEU A 696 5.38 6.10 -29.10
CA LEU A 696 5.69 6.75 -30.35
C LEU A 696 6.54 8.01 -30.13
N ASN A 697 7.60 8.15 -30.88
CA ASN A 697 8.44 9.34 -30.97
C ASN A 697 8.12 10.05 -32.29
N LEU A 698 7.43 11.18 -32.20
CA LEU A 698 6.92 11.93 -33.32
C LEU A 698 7.78 13.18 -33.54
N PHE A 699 7.81 13.69 -34.77
CA PHE A 699 8.49 14.94 -35.14
C PHE A 699 9.96 14.95 -34.67
N SER A 700 10.71 13.89 -35.02
CA SER A 700 12.12 13.71 -34.64
C SER A 700 12.38 13.77 -33.11
N GLY A 701 11.46 13.21 -32.31
CA GLY A 701 11.58 13.16 -30.85
C GLY A 701 11.06 14.41 -30.12
N SER A 702 10.55 15.42 -30.82
CA SER A 702 9.99 16.61 -30.18
C SER A 702 8.65 16.36 -29.48
N VAL A 703 7.98 15.27 -29.83
CA VAL A 703 6.69 14.86 -29.26
C VAL A 703 6.71 13.37 -28.96
N HIS A 704 6.38 13.00 -27.73
CA HIS A 704 6.21 11.63 -27.29
C HIS A 704 4.74 11.32 -27.01
N LEU A 705 4.22 10.27 -27.63
CA LEU A 705 2.86 9.78 -27.43
C LEU A 705 2.94 8.34 -26.91
N ASP A 706 2.36 8.11 -25.75
CA ASP A 706 2.22 6.79 -25.14
C ASP A 706 0.73 6.43 -25.12
N LEU A 707 0.36 5.28 -25.68
CA LEU A 707 -1.00 4.77 -25.79
C LEU A 707 -1.08 3.39 -25.16
N ALA A 708 -2.18 3.08 -24.48
CA ALA A 708 -2.47 1.71 -24.05
C ALA A 708 -3.99 1.45 -24.03
N ALA A 709 -4.35 0.22 -24.38
CA ALA A 709 -5.66 -0.36 -24.13
C ALA A 709 -5.47 -1.59 -23.26
N TYR A 710 -6.29 -1.75 -22.23
CA TYR A 710 -6.13 -2.87 -21.31
C TYR A 710 -7.48 -3.53 -20.95
N TYR A 711 -7.40 -4.81 -20.59
CA TYR A 711 -8.47 -5.58 -20.00
C TYR A 711 -7.93 -6.40 -18.84
N MET A 712 -8.50 -6.20 -17.64
CA MET A 712 -8.10 -6.88 -16.42
C MET A 712 -9.24 -7.71 -15.85
N GLN A 713 -8.91 -8.92 -15.43
CA GLN A 713 -9.82 -9.82 -14.70
C GLN A 713 -9.30 -9.99 -13.26
N VAL A 714 -10.13 -9.66 -12.29
CA VAL A 714 -9.80 -9.74 -10.87
C VAL A 714 -10.61 -10.86 -10.22
N ARG A 715 -9.95 -11.68 -9.41
CA ARG A 715 -10.57 -12.76 -8.64
C ARG A 715 -10.29 -12.58 -7.16
N ASN A 716 -11.27 -12.96 -6.32
CA ASN A 716 -11.22 -12.76 -4.86
C ASN A 716 -10.93 -11.30 -4.49
N GLN A 717 -11.56 -10.36 -5.20
CA GLN A 717 -11.33 -8.94 -4.99
C GLN A 717 -11.50 -8.57 -3.53
N GLN A 718 -10.50 -7.92 -2.96
CA GLN A 718 -10.51 -7.51 -1.56
C GLN A 718 -11.16 -6.13 -1.45
N LEU A 719 -12.32 -6.07 -0.82
CA LEU A 719 -13.05 -4.83 -0.55
C LEU A 719 -13.13 -4.54 0.94
N SER A 720 -13.12 -3.26 1.29
CA SER A 720 -13.34 -2.77 2.65
C SER A 720 -14.82 -2.41 2.81
N VAL A 721 -15.58 -3.28 3.46
CA VAL A 721 -17.02 -3.11 3.75
C VAL A 721 -17.25 -2.74 5.22
N MET A 722 -18.44 -2.26 5.57
CA MET A 722 -18.82 -2.07 6.97
C MET A 722 -18.89 -3.43 7.67
N ALA A 723 -18.35 -3.50 8.89
CA ALA A 723 -18.40 -4.70 9.72
C ALA A 723 -19.62 -4.67 10.64
N GLY A 724 -20.21 -5.86 10.86
CA GLY A 724 -21.09 -6.19 11.95
C GLY A 724 -22.49 -5.58 11.98
N THR A 725 -23.21 -5.94 13.05
CA THR A 725 -24.63 -5.61 13.27
C THR A 725 -24.84 -4.11 13.53
N TYR A 726 -23.85 -3.41 14.03
CA TYR A 726 -23.95 -2.00 14.42
C TYR A 726 -23.35 -1.04 13.39
N GLY A 727 -22.73 -1.56 12.27
CA GLY A 727 -22.25 -0.76 11.16
C GLY A 727 -21.07 0.16 11.47
N PHE A 728 -20.33 -0.10 12.53
CA PHE A 728 -19.10 0.58 12.84
C PHE A 728 -17.89 -0.38 12.70
N GLY A 729 -16.76 0.17 12.31
CA GLY A 729 -15.62 -0.62 11.88
C GLY A 729 -15.73 -1.02 10.40
N ARG A 730 -14.62 -1.44 9.87
CA ARG A 730 -14.52 -1.93 8.49
C ARG A 730 -13.68 -3.18 8.44
N MET A 731 -14.16 -4.16 7.70
CA MET A 731 -13.46 -5.41 7.46
C MET A 731 -13.11 -5.57 5.99
N MET A 732 -12.11 -6.40 5.71
CA MET A 732 -11.76 -6.84 4.36
C MET A 732 -12.54 -8.11 4.05
N VAL A 733 -13.26 -8.09 2.93
CA VAL A 733 -13.93 -9.28 2.39
C VAL A 733 -13.40 -9.60 1.00
N ASN A 734 -13.47 -10.86 0.60
CA ASN A 734 -13.24 -11.25 -0.77
C ASN A 734 -14.55 -11.18 -1.55
N ALA A 735 -14.76 -10.06 -2.21
CA ALA A 735 -15.94 -9.78 -3.02
C ALA A 735 -15.83 -10.42 -4.40
N GLY A 736 -16.05 -11.71 -4.52
CA GLY A 736 -16.17 -12.44 -5.79
C GLY A 736 -15.19 -12.04 -6.89
N LYS A 737 -15.72 -11.52 -8.01
CA LYS A 737 -14.95 -11.19 -9.22
C LYS A 737 -15.31 -9.80 -9.74
N SER A 738 -14.32 -9.12 -10.30
CA SER A 738 -14.55 -7.91 -11.09
C SER A 738 -13.75 -7.90 -12.38
N ARG A 739 -14.10 -6.99 -13.25
CA ARG A 739 -13.34 -6.67 -14.46
C ARG A 739 -13.07 -5.19 -14.54
N SER A 740 -11.93 -4.82 -15.08
CA SER A 740 -11.59 -3.44 -15.41
C SER A 740 -11.08 -3.39 -16.85
N CYS A 741 -11.61 -2.48 -17.66
CA CYS A 741 -11.09 -2.22 -18.99
C CYS A 741 -10.99 -0.72 -19.24
N GLY A 742 -10.07 -0.34 -20.09
CA GLY A 742 -9.86 1.08 -20.36
C GLY A 742 -8.84 1.39 -21.44
N ILE A 743 -8.74 2.69 -21.67
CA ILE A 743 -7.73 3.26 -22.57
C ILE A 743 -6.95 4.34 -21.83
N GLU A 744 -5.69 4.47 -22.16
CA GLU A 744 -4.76 5.45 -21.60
C GLU A 744 -4.02 6.13 -22.73
N ALA A 745 -3.88 7.44 -22.63
CA ALA A 745 -3.07 8.25 -23.53
C ALA A 745 -2.25 9.24 -22.70
N ALA A 746 -0.96 9.34 -23.00
CA ALA A 746 -0.08 10.35 -22.45
C ALA A 746 0.70 11.00 -23.59
N LEU A 747 0.64 12.29 -23.67
CA LEU A 747 1.27 13.09 -24.69
C LEU A 747 2.14 14.14 -24.02
N ARG A 748 3.39 14.29 -24.46
CA ARG A 748 4.32 15.32 -23.98
C ARG A 748 5.17 15.83 -25.13
N GLY A 749 5.52 17.08 -25.05
CA GLY A 749 6.36 17.65 -26.10
C GLY A 749 6.89 19.03 -25.76
N SER A 750 7.74 19.53 -26.63
CA SER A 750 8.16 20.91 -26.63
C SER A 750 8.13 21.50 -28.02
N ALA A 751 8.08 22.81 -28.06
CA ALA A 751 8.09 23.62 -29.28
C ALA A 751 8.84 24.95 -29.06
N LEU A 752 9.04 25.71 -30.11
CA LEU A 752 9.63 27.05 -30.07
C LEU A 752 11.02 27.06 -29.41
N ASN A 753 11.90 26.13 -29.83
CA ASN A 753 13.24 25.94 -29.24
C ASN A 753 13.19 25.68 -27.72
N ASN A 754 12.31 24.76 -27.32
CA ASN A 754 12.07 24.37 -25.93
C ASN A 754 11.57 25.47 -24.99
N ARG A 755 11.06 26.57 -25.57
CA ARG A 755 10.41 27.62 -24.77
C ARG A 755 9.00 27.25 -24.34
N LEU A 756 8.27 26.51 -25.16
CA LEU A 756 6.96 25.94 -24.84
C LEU A 756 7.13 24.45 -24.52
N GLU A 757 6.89 24.07 -23.27
CA GLU A 757 6.81 22.67 -22.82
C GLU A 757 5.36 22.35 -22.47
N TRP A 758 4.89 21.18 -22.84
CA TRP A 758 3.51 20.78 -22.56
C TRP A 758 3.36 19.28 -22.37
N ARG A 759 2.32 18.90 -21.63
CA ARG A 759 1.93 17.51 -21.41
C ARG A 759 0.42 17.41 -21.31
N ALA A 760 -0.12 16.30 -21.73
CA ALA A 760 -1.51 15.93 -21.51
C ALA A 760 -1.61 14.44 -21.19
N SER A 761 -2.50 14.07 -20.32
CA SER A 761 -2.77 12.68 -19.96
C SER A 761 -4.28 12.45 -19.88
N TYR A 762 -4.71 11.31 -20.35
CA TYR A 762 -6.09 10.87 -20.29
C TYR A 762 -6.14 9.38 -19.93
N GLY A 763 -6.99 9.03 -19.00
CA GLY A 763 -7.30 7.66 -18.63
C GLY A 763 -8.81 7.45 -18.55
N MET A 764 -9.31 6.43 -19.24
CA MET A 764 -10.66 5.91 -19.06
C MET A 764 -10.56 4.57 -18.35
N THR A 765 -11.32 4.38 -17.28
CA THR A 765 -11.37 3.13 -16.50
C THR A 765 -12.81 2.71 -16.25
N HIS A 766 -13.21 1.60 -16.83
CA HIS A 766 -14.51 0.99 -16.58
C HIS A 766 -14.35 -0.27 -15.74
N ALA A 767 -14.41 -0.09 -14.39
CA ALA A 767 -14.30 -1.19 -13.42
C ALA A 767 -15.67 -1.55 -12.84
N THR A 768 -16.08 -2.81 -12.96
CA THR A 768 -17.41 -3.31 -12.52
C THR A 768 -17.29 -4.69 -11.89
N PHE A 769 -18.17 -4.97 -10.93
CA PHE A 769 -18.32 -6.32 -10.38
C PHE A 769 -18.97 -7.24 -11.41
N THR A 770 -18.38 -8.41 -11.61
CA THR A 770 -18.95 -9.47 -12.47
C THR A 770 -19.67 -10.53 -11.64
N ASP A 771 -19.26 -10.67 -10.38
CA ASP A 771 -19.82 -11.65 -9.44
C ASP A 771 -19.53 -11.16 -8.01
N TYR A 772 -20.52 -10.52 -7.37
CA TYR A 772 -20.41 -10.09 -5.98
C TYR A 772 -21.82 -10.08 -5.34
N THR A 773 -21.98 -10.92 -4.33
CA THR A 773 -23.17 -11.00 -3.48
C THR A 773 -22.75 -10.78 -2.04
N ASP A 774 -23.44 -9.91 -1.36
CA ASP A 774 -23.27 -9.61 0.07
C ASP A 774 -24.60 -9.87 0.78
N SER A 775 -24.61 -9.83 2.12
CA SER A 775 -25.81 -10.00 2.94
C SER A 775 -26.09 -8.71 3.70
N LEU A 776 -27.25 -8.13 3.47
CA LEU A 776 -27.74 -6.99 4.24
C LEU A 776 -28.84 -7.39 5.20
N LYS A 777 -28.84 -6.79 6.40
CA LYS A 777 -29.90 -7.01 7.38
C LYS A 777 -31.10 -6.11 7.04
N VAL A 778 -32.17 -6.71 6.52
CA VAL A 778 -33.43 -6.04 6.20
C VAL A 778 -34.49 -6.56 7.16
N ASN A 779 -35.17 -5.68 7.91
CA ASN A 779 -36.19 -6.04 8.89
C ASN A 779 -35.79 -7.14 9.89
N GLY A 780 -34.49 -7.15 10.28
CA GLY A 780 -33.95 -8.14 11.22
C GLY A 780 -33.45 -9.44 10.59
N LEU A 781 -33.73 -9.72 9.30
CA LEU A 781 -33.30 -10.89 8.56
C LEU A 781 -32.13 -10.52 7.62
N TYR A 782 -31.22 -11.47 7.38
CA TYR A 782 -30.15 -11.30 6.41
C TYR A 782 -30.65 -11.72 5.01
N GLU A 783 -30.69 -10.76 4.09
CA GLU A 783 -31.07 -10.98 2.70
C GLU A 783 -29.84 -10.84 1.78
N PRO A 784 -29.66 -11.75 0.80
CA PRO A 784 -28.56 -11.63 -0.15
C PRO A 784 -28.83 -10.49 -1.14
N ILE A 785 -27.85 -9.58 -1.29
CA ILE A 785 -27.90 -8.49 -2.26
C ILE A 785 -26.78 -8.68 -3.28
N SER A 786 -27.15 -8.68 -4.57
CA SER A 786 -26.19 -8.76 -5.66
C SER A 786 -25.74 -7.37 -6.12
N TYR A 787 -24.45 -7.15 -6.13
CA TYR A 787 -23.80 -5.94 -6.70
C TYR A 787 -23.26 -6.16 -8.11
N LYS A 788 -23.63 -7.26 -8.79
CA LYS A 788 -23.24 -7.53 -10.18
C LYS A 788 -23.61 -6.36 -11.09
N GLY A 789 -22.64 -5.89 -11.90
CA GLY A 789 -22.80 -4.75 -12.79
C GLY A 789 -22.57 -3.37 -12.14
N LYS A 790 -22.52 -3.29 -10.79
CA LYS A 790 -22.18 -2.05 -10.10
C LYS A 790 -20.71 -1.70 -10.31
N ARG A 791 -20.42 -0.39 -10.23
CA ARG A 791 -19.06 0.14 -10.37
C ARG A 791 -18.25 -0.16 -9.11
N VAL A 792 -16.97 -0.48 -9.29
CA VAL A 792 -16.02 -0.63 -8.17
C VAL A 792 -15.84 0.75 -7.50
N PRO A 793 -15.97 0.84 -6.16
CA PRO A 793 -15.83 2.10 -5.43
C PRO A 793 -14.45 2.74 -5.57
N PHE A 794 -14.37 4.06 -5.41
CA PHE A 794 -13.15 4.88 -5.43
C PHE A 794 -12.46 4.99 -6.79
N VAL A 795 -13.08 4.51 -7.85
CA VAL A 795 -12.52 4.51 -9.21
C VAL A 795 -13.27 5.51 -10.07
N PRO A 796 -12.65 6.66 -10.46
CA PRO A 796 -13.24 7.56 -11.44
C PRO A 796 -13.25 6.93 -12.82
N MET A 797 -14.30 7.18 -13.60
CA MET A 797 -14.36 6.70 -14.97
C MET A 797 -13.35 7.39 -15.88
N HIS A 798 -13.09 8.66 -15.64
CA HIS A 798 -12.17 9.48 -16.42
C HIS A 798 -11.18 10.17 -15.51
N THR A 799 -9.92 10.21 -15.93
CA THR A 799 -8.86 11.03 -15.35
C THR A 799 -8.24 11.86 -16.46
N VAL A 800 -8.11 13.15 -16.24
CA VAL A 800 -7.50 14.09 -17.20
C VAL A 800 -6.48 14.91 -16.45
N GLY A 801 -5.28 15.04 -17.02
CA GLY A 801 -4.25 15.95 -16.55
C GLY A 801 -3.63 16.67 -17.74
N ALA A 802 -3.45 17.96 -17.65
CA ALA A 802 -2.75 18.75 -18.66
C ALA A 802 -1.91 19.83 -17.97
N ALA A 803 -0.73 20.12 -18.51
CA ALA A 803 0.08 21.23 -18.07
C ALA A 803 0.86 21.80 -19.27
N ALA A 804 1.03 23.11 -19.26
CA ALA A 804 1.86 23.80 -20.26
C ALA A 804 2.65 24.91 -19.57
N SER A 805 3.89 25.13 -20.00
CA SER A 805 4.71 26.25 -19.53
C SER A 805 5.43 26.92 -20.69
N TYR A 806 5.48 28.24 -20.63
CA TYR A 806 6.18 29.06 -21.61
C TYR A 806 7.28 29.86 -20.94
N THR A 807 8.52 29.73 -21.44
CA THR A 807 9.71 30.38 -20.90
C THR A 807 10.14 31.52 -21.81
N VAL A 808 10.23 32.71 -21.25
CA VAL A 808 10.76 33.92 -21.89
C VAL A 808 12.18 34.14 -21.42
N PRO A 809 13.22 33.88 -22.23
CA PRO A 809 14.60 34.13 -21.85
C PRO A 809 14.95 35.62 -22.01
N PHE A 810 15.84 36.14 -21.16
CA PHE A 810 16.42 37.47 -21.24
C PHE A 810 17.94 37.33 -21.38
N SER A 811 18.53 38.09 -22.31
CA SER A 811 19.97 38.01 -22.59
C SER A 811 20.79 39.02 -21.75
N LYS A 812 20.18 39.96 -21.07
CA LYS A 812 20.83 41.02 -20.29
C LYS A 812 20.19 41.18 -18.92
N GLY A 813 20.98 41.59 -17.92
CA GLY A 813 20.51 41.82 -16.57
C GLY A 813 20.53 40.60 -15.67
N ILE A 814 20.11 40.76 -14.40
CA ILE A 814 20.09 39.72 -13.39
C ILE A 814 18.97 38.67 -13.65
N CYS A 815 17.91 39.09 -14.34
CA CYS A 815 16.82 38.17 -14.74
C CYS A 815 17.26 37.35 -15.95
N GLN A 816 17.38 36.04 -15.80
CA GLN A 816 17.78 35.14 -16.89
C GLN A 816 16.58 34.70 -17.73
N TRP A 817 15.45 34.42 -17.06
CA TRP A 817 14.22 34.03 -17.71
C TRP A 817 13.01 34.21 -16.77
N VAL A 818 11.83 34.36 -17.39
CA VAL A 818 10.52 34.27 -16.75
C VAL A 818 9.75 33.14 -17.39
N ARG A 819 9.17 32.25 -16.56
CA ARG A 819 8.34 31.13 -17.01
C ARG A 819 6.91 31.33 -16.49
N PHE A 820 5.94 31.17 -17.35
CA PHE A 820 4.52 31.12 -17.02
C PHE A 820 4.04 29.70 -17.22
N GLY A 821 3.28 29.14 -16.28
CA GLY A 821 2.71 27.81 -16.40
C GLY A 821 1.26 27.76 -15.99
N LEU A 822 0.53 26.86 -16.65
CA LEU A 822 -0.85 26.50 -16.35
C LEU A 822 -0.92 24.99 -16.18
N ASP A 823 -1.68 24.55 -15.20
CA ASP A 823 -1.99 23.13 -15.00
C ASP A 823 -3.51 22.95 -14.81
N PHE A 824 -4.02 21.89 -15.38
CA PHE A 824 -5.42 21.50 -15.34
C PHE A 824 -5.52 20.01 -14.97
N SER A 825 -6.42 19.68 -14.06
CA SER A 825 -6.77 18.31 -13.78
C SER A 825 -8.27 18.14 -13.62
N ALA A 826 -8.79 17.00 -14.10
CA ALA A 826 -10.20 16.66 -13.90
C ALA A 826 -10.35 15.18 -13.56
N GLN A 827 -11.30 14.89 -12.68
CA GLN A 827 -11.71 13.54 -12.33
C GLN A 827 -13.19 13.36 -12.64
N GLY A 828 -13.51 12.27 -13.33
CA GLY A 828 -14.89 11.83 -13.59
C GLY A 828 -15.60 11.45 -12.30
N SER A 829 -16.87 11.08 -12.43
CA SER A 829 -17.65 10.69 -11.26
C SER A 829 -17.07 9.45 -10.57
N ILE A 830 -17.11 9.49 -9.22
CA ILE A 830 -16.62 8.44 -8.34
C ILE A 830 -17.79 7.97 -7.46
N TYR A 831 -18.00 6.67 -7.36
CA TYR A 831 -18.88 6.08 -6.36
C TYR A 831 -18.08 5.71 -5.11
N TRP A 832 -18.68 5.92 -3.93
CA TRP A 832 -18.00 5.72 -2.65
C TRP A 832 -18.37 4.41 -1.96
N ASP A 833 -19.44 3.76 -2.43
CA ASP A 833 -19.99 2.52 -1.88
C ASP A 833 -20.25 1.48 -2.97
N GLU A 834 -20.39 0.23 -2.56
CA GLU A 834 -20.61 -0.93 -3.44
C GLU A 834 -21.97 -0.91 -4.12
N ALA A 835 -22.97 -0.31 -3.44
CA ALA A 835 -24.33 -0.14 -3.95
C ALA A 835 -24.45 0.98 -5.00
N ASN A 836 -23.42 1.83 -5.12
CA ASN A 836 -23.35 3.02 -5.95
C ASN A 836 -24.41 4.09 -5.59
N GLN A 837 -24.73 4.22 -4.31
CA GLN A 837 -25.67 5.20 -3.78
C GLN A 837 -25.04 6.57 -3.60
N TYR A 838 -23.81 6.62 -3.11
CA TYR A 838 -23.09 7.84 -2.83
C TYR A 838 -22.08 8.14 -3.93
N LYS A 839 -22.18 9.35 -4.51
CA LYS A 839 -21.43 9.72 -5.72
C LYS A 839 -20.84 11.11 -5.59
N GLN A 840 -19.55 11.25 -5.91
CA GLN A 840 -18.93 12.50 -6.28
C GLN A 840 -19.18 12.77 -7.77
N LYS A 841 -19.73 13.91 -8.13
CA LYS A 841 -19.87 14.37 -9.54
C LYS A 841 -18.48 14.68 -10.10
N MET A 842 -18.35 14.69 -11.43
CA MET A 842 -17.13 15.15 -12.10
C MET A 842 -16.75 16.55 -11.62
N TYR A 843 -15.46 16.76 -11.40
CA TYR A 843 -14.90 18.08 -11.05
C TYR A 843 -13.58 18.32 -11.77
N ALA A 844 -13.21 19.60 -11.89
CA ALA A 844 -11.96 20.03 -12.50
C ALA A 844 -11.28 21.10 -11.62
N LEU A 845 -9.97 21.10 -11.63
CA LEU A 845 -9.11 22.02 -10.89
C LEU A 845 -8.17 22.71 -11.87
N LEU A 846 -8.00 24.02 -11.71
CA LEU A 846 -7.08 24.85 -12.48
C LEU A 846 -5.99 25.39 -11.55
N GLY A 847 -4.73 25.25 -11.94
CA GLY A 847 -3.58 25.85 -11.32
C GLY A 847 -2.82 26.77 -12.28
N ALA A 848 -2.05 27.70 -11.73
CA ALA A 848 -1.14 28.55 -12.49
C ALA A 848 0.11 28.88 -11.66
N HIS A 849 1.22 29.13 -12.36
CA HIS A 849 2.45 29.63 -11.71
C HIS A 849 3.21 30.60 -12.61
N ALA A 850 4.01 31.43 -11.97
CA ALA A 850 4.98 32.30 -12.62
C ALA A 850 6.32 32.19 -11.88
N ASP A 851 7.37 31.78 -12.59
CA ASP A 851 8.72 31.60 -12.05
C ASP A 851 9.65 32.66 -12.66
N VAL A 852 10.47 33.26 -11.81
CA VAL A 852 11.49 34.26 -12.22
C VAL A 852 12.85 33.77 -11.78
N LYS A 853 13.78 33.57 -12.72
CA LYS A 853 15.17 33.16 -12.44
C LYS A 853 16.06 34.39 -12.36
N LEU A 854 16.65 34.61 -11.18
CA LEU A 854 17.53 35.73 -10.84
C LEU A 854 18.90 35.18 -10.39
N GLY A 855 19.86 35.06 -11.29
CA GLY A 855 21.14 34.43 -10.96
C GLY A 855 20.97 33.00 -10.43
N VAL A 856 21.41 32.73 -9.22
CA VAL A 856 21.29 31.42 -8.54
C VAL A 856 19.89 31.19 -7.98
N THR A 857 19.05 32.24 -7.85
CA THR A 857 17.75 32.20 -7.20
C THR A 857 16.61 32.05 -8.20
N THR A 858 15.60 31.25 -7.88
CA THR A 858 14.32 31.22 -8.59
C THR A 858 13.23 31.57 -7.60
N VAL A 859 12.42 32.58 -7.94
CA VAL A 859 11.22 32.97 -7.19
C VAL A 859 10.01 32.51 -7.96
N SER A 860 9.10 31.77 -7.33
CA SER A 860 7.88 31.23 -7.91
C SER A 860 6.66 31.77 -7.19
N LEU A 861 5.71 32.32 -7.93
CA LEU A 861 4.35 32.61 -7.46
C LEU A 861 3.42 31.55 -8.02
N TRP A 862 2.64 30.88 -7.18
CA TRP A 862 1.75 29.81 -7.62
C TRP A 862 0.37 29.90 -7.01
N GLY A 863 -0.62 29.35 -7.72
CA GLY A 863 -1.99 29.19 -7.26
C GLY A 863 -2.58 27.86 -7.71
N ARG A 864 -3.41 27.26 -6.86
CA ARG A 864 -4.10 25.98 -7.11
C ARG A 864 -5.59 26.14 -6.87
N ASN A 865 -6.38 25.32 -7.57
CA ASN A 865 -7.84 25.39 -7.53
C ASN A 865 -8.34 26.84 -7.68
N LEU A 866 -7.81 27.55 -8.67
CA LEU A 866 -8.10 28.97 -8.92
C LEU A 866 -9.58 29.25 -9.16
N THR A 867 -10.35 28.26 -9.57
CA THR A 867 -11.80 28.32 -9.76
C THR A 867 -12.59 28.12 -8.47
N ASP A 868 -11.93 27.89 -7.34
CA ASP A 868 -12.52 27.53 -6.04
C ASP A 868 -13.57 26.40 -6.15
N THR A 869 -13.29 25.43 -7.01
CA THR A 869 -14.17 24.28 -7.22
C THR A 869 -14.32 23.50 -5.92
N ARG A 870 -15.56 23.28 -5.49
CA ARG A 870 -15.89 22.45 -4.32
C ARG A 870 -16.05 20.99 -4.72
N TYR A 871 -15.34 20.11 -4.06
CA TYR A 871 -15.33 18.67 -4.32
C TYR A 871 -15.02 17.89 -3.05
N ASN A 872 -15.32 16.60 -3.05
CA ASN A 872 -14.93 15.68 -1.98
C ASN A 872 -13.83 14.76 -2.48
N THR A 873 -12.84 14.52 -1.65
CA THR A 873 -11.72 13.61 -1.94
C THR A 873 -12.02 12.19 -1.52
N PHE A 874 -12.97 12.03 -0.60
CA PHE A 874 -13.33 10.77 0.02
C PHE A 874 -14.71 10.85 0.65
N ALA A 875 -15.46 9.75 0.66
CA ALA A 875 -16.64 9.60 1.50
C ALA A 875 -16.78 8.17 2.02
N LEU A 876 -17.52 8.02 3.08
CA LEU A 876 -17.80 6.74 3.75
C LEU A 876 -19.17 6.77 4.41
N SER A 877 -19.77 5.60 4.55
CA SER A 877 -20.98 5.41 5.34
C SER A 877 -20.63 4.98 6.76
N SER A 878 -21.44 5.41 7.74
CA SER A 878 -21.43 4.96 9.12
C SER A 878 -22.87 4.74 9.58
N ALA A 879 -23.10 3.65 10.30
CA ALA A 879 -24.40 3.35 10.94
C ALA A 879 -24.33 3.45 12.48
N ALA A 880 -23.26 4.00 13.02
CA ALA A 880 -23.03 4.13 14.47
C ALA A 880 -24.14 4.87 15.23
N THR A 881 -24.90 5.73 14.54
CA THR A 881 -26.02 6.52 15.11
C THR A 881 -27.37 5.83 15.02
N GLY A 882 -27.42 4.52 14.69
CA GLY A 882 -28.66 3.76 14.48
C GLY A 882 -29.30 3.94 13.08
N SER A 883 -28.79 4.85 12.27
CA SER A 883 -29.16 5.04 10.87
C SER A 883 -27.92 5.22 10.02
N THR A 884 -27.94 4.69 8.79
CA THR A 884 -26.81 4.87 7.86
C THR A 884 -26.75 6.32 7.38
N ARG A 885 -25.65 6.97 7.70
CA ARG A 885 -25.31 8.34 7.24
C ARG A 885 -24.03 8.30 6.43
N CYS A 886 -23.89 9.22 5.51
CA CYS A 886 -22.67 9.38 4.72
C CYS A 886 -21.90 10.61 5.21
N PHE A 887 -20.60 10.46 5.34
CA PHE A 887 -19.65 11.51 5.73
C PHE A 887 -18.57 11.63 4.69
N ALA A 888 -18.11 12.87 4.42
CA ALA A 888 -17.12 13.11 3.39
C ALA A 888 -16.00 14.04 3.84
N GLN A 889 -14.83 13.85 3.23
CA GLN A 889 -13.68 14.75 3.31
C GLN A 889 -13.77 15.77 2.17
N ARG A 890 -13.83 17.04 2.51
CA ARG A 890 -13.78 18.14 1.51
C ARG A 890 -12.37 18.28 0.94
N GLY A 891 -12.28 18.54 -0.35
CA GLY A 891 -11.03 18.90 -1.01
C GLY A 891 -10.55 20.31 -0.63
N CYS A 892 -9.28 20.60 -0.95
CA CYS A 892 -8.68 21.92 -0.70
C CYS A 892 -9.37 23.01 -1.53
N PRO A 893 -9.76 24.14 -0.92
CA PRO A 893 -10.25 25.31 -1.65
C PRO A 893 -9.12 25.98 -2.45
N VAL A 894 -9.36 27.17 -2.99
CA VAL A 894 -8.32 27.98 -3.63
C VAL A 894 -7.16 28.24 -2.67
N THR A 895 -5.93 27.98 -3.16
CA THR A 895 -4.69 28.20 -2.42
C THR A 895 -3.67 28.88 -3.31
N GLY A 896 -2.74 29.61 -2.69
CA GLY A 896 -1.63 30.24 -3.38
C GLY A 896 -0.45 30.45 -2.44
N GLY A 897 0.71 30.68 -3.02
CA GLY A 897 1.93 30.88 -2.26
C GLY A 897 3.08 31.40 -3.10
N VAL A 898 4.17 31.66 -2.39
CA VAL A 898 5.46 32.08 -2.95
C VAL A 898 6.53 31.10 -2.50
N ASP A 899 7.34 30.65 -3.44
CA ASP A 899 8.53 29.82 -3.18
C ASP A 899 9.80 30.55 -3.62
N VAL A 900 10.86 30.36 -2.87
CA VAL A 900 12.21 30.80 -3.20
C VAL A 900 13.11 29.57 -3.23
N LYS A 901 13.73 29.30 -4.37
CA LYS A 901 14.68 28.20 -4.57
C LYS A 901 16.04 28.76 -4.92
N ILE A 902 17.07 28.32 -4.21
CA ILE A 902 18.45 28.74 -4.42
C ILE A 902 19.30 27.50 -4.62
N HIS A 903 20.17 27.52 -5.62
CA HIS A 903 21.18 26.49 -5.84
C HIS A 903 22.56 27.15 -5.97
N PHE A 904 23.51 26.79 -5.13
CA PHE A 904 24.86 27.33 -5.05
C PHE A 904 25.92 26.32 -4.61
#